data_832a1d899bb0b463fd2248ef8bd7e430
#
_entry.id   832a1d899bb0b463fd2248ef8bd7e430
#
_cell.length_a   1.000
_cell.length_b   1.000
_cell.length_c   1.000
_cell.angle_alpha   90.00
_cell.angle_beta   90.00
_cell.angle_gamma   90.00
#
_symmetry.space_group_name_H-M   'P 1'
#
loop_
_entity.id
_entity.type
_entity.pdbx_description
1 polymer ?
#
loop_
_entity_poly.entity_id
_entity_poly.type
_entity_poly.pdbx_seq_one_letter_code
_entity_poly.pdbx_strand_id
1 'polypeptide(L)'
;MPELQVYLLGRFQIIVDNVPVEESRWVRKKARVLLKVLALAPGHGVHREQLLEILWPDMEADAALNNLHKVIHAARRVLEPVLPSGGSRFLITRDSLVALADVWVDVSEFERLANLALRSGESDSLTAAIALYRADLLEEDLYEDWASLHRERLRLLHQRVLTRFADTLEDAGDERVIEILHRLLATNRANEDAHRRLMKLYAAGGQRHLALQQYKLCCEALKQDLDADPEPPTVRLYERLLAGTAADSPKPAPANFTFEPPGAEPVIQDVPPSERRLSRRTLITTSSLVAAGLGGLAWYQAHRTPLVSSGVPTSLAILPLRTPAGTPQLDAVADGITEELINSISRLAGVRVMARGTVFVYKGRADALAVGRELKVSAVLTGDLSQNGATAAVGMELIDVTDGSRLWARRYSAKAANITPLQPLLTSELEVAVRTHLAGPQSPQPARSTTQDAEGYRLYLAGRSYWNQRTADGFRRSIELYKQALDRDPSYALAWAGLADSYGLLGFQSALPREFFPKAREAAQKALQLDEGLAEAQTTLAMVNALYDWNWVAAEAQFRRAIELNRGYATAHHWYGVHLGAQGRLDEASRELNLALGLDPLSPVVNLNAGYPAYYRHRYREALNLFDKAVALNPSFAPAHSERMSAYALDGNPTAAALEALEFLRLSGSREFAAAVEPAAKQGDYPAVLRTWLALVEKQVSTEYVSPMRPARLAAALGDRDKSFLWLDRALQQRSPQLVYLAADPHYDGLRADPRFAVLLRQIGFPAK
;
A
#
# COMPACT_ATOMS: atom_id res chain seq x y z
N MET A 1 36.45 6.05 -17.38
CA MET A 1 35.16 5.40 -17.20
C MET A 1 35.40 3.99 -16.65
N PRO A 2 34.45 3.38 -15.91
CA PRO A 2 34.58 1.98 -15.49
C PRO A 2 34.83 1.08 -16.71
N GLU A 3 35.64 0.05 -16.54
CA GLU A 3 36.01 -0.85 -17.62
C GLU A 3 34.86 -1.79 -18.03
N LEU A 4 33.88 -2.02 -17.14
CA LEU A 4 32.63 -2.73 -17.44
C LEU A 4 31.43 -1.77 -17.34
N GLN A 5 30.69 -1.63 -18.42
CA GLN A 5 29.47 -0.82 -18.46
C GLN A 5 28.29 -1.71 -18.93
N VAL A 6 27.18 -1.61 -18.20
CA VAL A 6 25.93 -2.36 -18.48
C VAL A 6 24.81 -1.38 -18.73
N TYR A 7 24.20 -1.47 -19.89
CA TYR A 7 23.03 -0.68 -20.30
C TYR A 7 21.78 -1.56 -20.24
N LEU A 8 20.78 -1.10 -19.56
CA LEU A 8 19.50 -1.77 -19.34
C LEU A 8 18.30 -0.89 -19.74
N LEU A 9 18.48 0.44 -19.78
CA LEU A 9 17.43 1.38 -20.21
C LEU A 9 17.31 1.39 -21.74
N GLY A 10 16.36 0.60 -22.22
CA GLY A 10 16.18 0.22 -23.62
C GLY A 10 16.66 -1.20 -23.88
N ARG A 11 17.51 -1.39 -24.89
CA ARG A 11 18.08 -2.69 -25.22
C ARG A 11 19.26 -3.04 -24.34
N PHE A 12 19.35 -4.31 -23.94
CA PHE A 12 20.48 -4.80 -23.17
C PHE A 12 21.78 -4.74 -23.95
N GLN A 13 22.74 -3.99 -23.44
CA GLN A 13 24.08 -3.87 -24.02
C GLN A 13 25.15 -3.90 -22.92
N ILE A 14 26.26 -4.55 -23.22
CA ILE A 14 27.46 -4.54 -22.36
C ILE A 14 28.64 -3.99 -23.16
N ILE A 15 29.43 -3.14 -22.53
CA ILE A 15 30.67 -2.62 -23.04
C ILE A 15 31.78 -3.01 -22.06
N VAL A 16 32.82 -3.66 -22.56
CA VAL A 16 34.03 -4.03 -21.82
C VAL A 16 35.21 -3.34 -22.44
N ASP A 17 36.00 -2.61 -21.66
CA ASP A 17 37.17 -1.86 -22.12
C ASP A 17 36.86 -0.97 -23.35
N ASN A 18 35.72 -0.28 -23.32
CA ASN A 18 35.18 0.55 -24.41
C ASN A 18 34.80 -0.22 -25.71
N VAL A 19 34.74 -1.54 -25.68
CA VAL A 19 34.33 -2.36 -26.83
C VAL A 19 32.96 -3.01 -26.55
N PRO A 20 31.95 -2.78 -27.40
CA PRO A 20 30.65 -3.44 -27.26
C PRO A 20 30.77 -4.96 -27.41
N VAL A 21 30.10 -5.70 -26.53
CA VAL A 21 30.01 -7.16 -26.61
C VAL A 21 28.95 -7.52 -27.63
N GLU A 22 29.37 -8.17 -28.72
CA GLU A 22 28.46 -8.62 -29.79
C GLU A 22 27.46 -9.68 -29.29
N GLU A 23 26.26 -9.65 -29.82
CA GLU A 23 25.19 -10.58 -29.46
C GLU A 23 25.54 -12.04 -29.81
N SER A 24 26.31 -12.26 -30.87
CA SER A 24 26.82 -13.56 -31.32
C SER A 24 27.69 -14.29 -30.28
N ARG A 25 28.30 -13.56 -29.33
CA ARG A 25 29.16 -14.12 -28.26
C ARG A 25 28.37 -14.82 -27.16
N TRP A 26 27.06 -14.61 -27.09
CA TRP A 26 26.20 -15.20 -26.05
C TRP A 26 25.77 -16.62 -26.39
N VAL A 27 26.62 -17.59 -26.15
CA VAL A 27 26.32 -19.01 -26.39
C VAL A 27 25.15 -19.52 -25.51
N ARG A 28 24.93 -18.93 -24.35
CA ARG A 28 23.87 -19.30 -23.41
C ARG A 28 22.96 -18.12 -23.08
N LYS A 29 21.67 -18.19 -23.46
CA LYS A 29 20.68 -17.14 -23.14
C LYS A 29 20.62 -16.81 -21.63
N LYS A 30 20.68 -17.83 -20.76
CA LYS A 30 20.66 -17.64 -19.29
C LYS A 30 21.89 -16.87 -18.74
N ALA A 31 23.00 -16.79 -19.47
CA ALA A 31 24.14 -15.94 -19.08
C ALA A 31 23.82 -14.44 -19.24
N ARG A 32 23.05 -14.06 -20.26
CA ARG A 32 22.52 -12.67 -20.40
C ARG A 32 21.57 -12.35 -19.24
N VAL A 33 20.64 -13.26 -18.93
CA VAL A 33 19.67 -13.08 -17.84
C VAL A 33 20.40 -12.94 -16.50
N LEU A 34 21.41 -13.76 -16.21
CA LEU A 34 22.24 -13.64 -15.01
C LEU A 34 22.83 -12.23 -14.86
N LEU A 35 23.44 -11.69 -15.92
CA LEU A 35 24.06 -10.35 -15.84
C LEU A 35 23.02 -9.23 -15.70
N LYS A 36 21.85 -9.35 -16.35
CA LYS A 36 20.73 -8.42 -16.19
C LYS A 36 20.23 -8.39 -14.71
N VAL A 37 20.03 -9.57 -14.12
CA VAL A 37 19.61 -9.73 -12.72
C VAL A 37 20.64 -9.15 -11.76
N LEU A 38 21.92 -9.45 -11.95
CA LEU A 38 23.00 -8.91 -11.12
C LEU A 38 23.12 -7.40 -11.24
N ALA A 39 23.00 -6.85 -12.45
CA ALA A 39 23.11 -5.42 -12.69
C ALA A 39 21.95 -4.63 -12.03
N LEU A 40 20.74 -5.21 -11.94
CA LEU A 40 19.58 -4.60 -11.26
C LEU A 40 19.58 -4.79 -9.75
N ALA A 41 20.32 -5.77 -9.23
CA ALA A 41 20.34 -6.06 -7.81
C ALA A 41 21.06 -4.97 -7.01
N PRO A 42 20.64 -4.70 -5.75
CA PRO A 42 21.34 -3.78 -4.86
C PRO A 42 22.79 -4.21 -4.65
N GLY A 43 23.74 -3.29 -4.89
CA GLY A 43 25.16 -3.58 -4.81
C GLY A 43 25.67 -4.57 -5.86
N HIS A 44 24.87 -4.81 -6.91
CA HIS A 44 25.17 -5.69 -8.04
C HIS A 44 25.49 -7.14 -7.66
N GLY A 45 24.92 -7.61 -6.54
CA GLY A 45 25.14 -8.96 -6.01
C GLY A 45 23.84 -9.66 -5.60
N VAL A 46 23.75 -10.96 -5.88
CA VAL A 46 22.59 -11.80 -5.56
C VAL A 46 23.05 -13.12 -4.95
N HIS A 47 22.37 -13.59 -3.93
CA HIS A 47 22.62 -14.91 -3.34
C HIS A 47 22.31 -16.03 -4.33
N ARG A 48 23.11 -17.08 -4.28
CA ARG A 48 23.03 -18.22 -5.20
C ARG A 48 21.62 -18.84 -5.23
N GLU A 49 21.00 -19.01 -4.06
CA GLU A 49 19.65 -19.56 -3.94
C GLU A 49 18.61 -18.73 -4.69
N GLN A 50 18.65 -17.39 -4.55
CA GLN A 50 17.77 -16.48 -5.27
C GLN A 50 18.01 -16.55 -6.78
N LEU A 51 19.27 -16.70 -7.23
CA LEU A 51 19.58 -16.90 -8.65
C LEU A 51 19.01 -18.21 -9.19
N LEU A 52 18.98 -19.28 -8.38
CA LEU A 52 18.37 -20.55 -8.79
C LEU A 52 16.86 -20.38 -9.00
N GLU A 53 16.17 -19.71 -8.08
CA GLU A 53 14.74 -19.43 -8.18
C GLU A 53 14.41 -18.57 -9.41
N ILE A 54 15.18 -17.51 -9.70
CA ILE A 54 14.95 -16.62 -10.83
C ILE A 54 15.26 -17.32 -12.16
N LEU A 55 16.37 -18.07 -12.23
CA LEU A 55 16.81 -18.65 -13.47
C LEU A 55 16.17 -20.01 -13.78
N TRP A 56 15.79 -20.80 -12.78
CA TRP A 56 15.23 -22.15 -12.90
C TRP A 56 14.19 -22.44 -11.81
N PRO A 57 13.06 -21.76 -11.78
CA PRO A 57 12.05 -21.92 -10.72
C PRO A 57 11.47 -23.34 -10.61
N ASP A 58 11.53 -24.12 -11.70
CA ASP A 58 10.92 -25.45 -11.78
C ASP A 58 11.96 -26.60 -11.74
N MET A 59 13.22 -26.31 -11.38
CA MET A 59 14.30 -27.31 -11.44
C MET A 59 14.74 -27.73 -10.03
N GLU A 60 15.08 -29.01 -9.85
CA GLU A 60 15.70 -29.52 -8.62
C GLU A 60 17.00 -28.76 -8.27
N ALA A 61 17.20 -28.46 -6.99
CA ALA A 61 18.26 -27.57 -6.51
C ALA A 61 19.67 -27.96 -6.98
N ASP A 62 20.02 -29.26 -6.95
CA ASP A 62 21.34 -29.74 -7.36
C ASP A 62 21.56 -29.60 -8.88
N ALA A 63 20.53 -29.88 -9.67
CA ALA A 63 20.59 -29.72 -11.13
C ALA A 63 20.67 -28.24 -11.52
N ALA A 64 19.90 -27.36 -10.84
CA ALA A 64 19.93 -25.92 -11.02
C ALA A 64 21.29 -25.32 -10.64
N LEU A 65 21.92 -25.80 -9.54
CA LEU A 65 23.23 -25.38 -9.11
C LEU A 65 24.33 -25.73 -10.12
N ASN A 66 24.30 -26.94 -10.67
CA ASN A 66 25.22 -27.34 -11.74
C ASN A 66 25.06 -26.49 -13.00
N ASN A 67 23.83 -26.11 -13.32
CA ASN A 67 23.56 -25.21 -14.44
C ASN A 67 24.03 -23.77 -14.16
N LEU A 68 23.88 -23.28 -12.93
CA LEU A 68 24.36 -21.96 -12.51
C LEU A 68 25.88 -21.86 -12.69
N HIS A 69 26.65 -22.86 -12.28
CA HIS A 69 28.11 -22.88 -12.47
C HIS A 69 28.50 -22.79 -13.96
N LYS A 70 27.77 -23.52 -14.84
CA LYS A 70 27.99 -23.45 -16.30
C LYS A 70 27.62 -22.09 -16.89
N VAL A 71 26.59 -21.45 -16.35
CA VAL A 71 26.12 -20.11 -16.78
C VAL A 71 27.09 -19.04 -16.31
N ILE A 72 27.57 -19.09 -15.07
CA ILE A 72 28.62 -18.19 -14.55
C ILE A 72 29.90 -18.32 -15.40
N HIS A 73 30.33 -19.55 -15.68
CA HIS A 73 31.52 -19.77 -16.52
C HIS A 73 31.32 -19.20 -17.95
N ALA A 74 30.14 -19.38 -18.56
CA ALA A 74 29.82 -18.82 -19.87
C ALA A 74 29.82 -17.28 -19.83
N ALA A 75 29.25 -16.66 -18.82
CA ALA A 75 29.24 -15.21 -18.64
C ALA A 75 30.68 -14.65 -18.48
N ARG A 76 31.51 -15.29 -17.66
CA ARG A 76 32.93 -14.93 -17.51
C ARG A 76 33.68 -14.93 -18.83
N ARG A 77 33.51 -15.98 -19.65
CA ARG A 77 34.17 -16.06 -20.98
C ARG A 77 33.71 -14.99 -21.96
N VAL A 78 32.51 -14.45 -21.79
CA VAL A 78 32.03 -13.34 -22.63
C VAL A 78 32.62 -12.03 -22.18
N LEU A 79 32.67 -11.78 -20.87
CA LEU A 79 33.24 -10.56 -20.29
C LEU A 79 34.77 -10.53 -20.40
N GLU A 80 35.43 -11.66 -20.18
CA GLU A 80 36.88 -11.82 -20.13
C GLU A 80 37.28 -13.05 -20.94
N PRO A 81 37.54 -12.91 -22.26
CA PRO A 81 37.92 -14.02 -23.14
C PRO A 81 39.17 -14.74 -22.69
N VAL A 82 40.09 -14.01 -22.04
CA VAL A 82 41.29 -14.55 -21.39
C VAL A 82 41.15 -14.28 -19.89
N LEU A 83 40.84 -15.32 -19.12
CA LEU A 83 40.71 -15.20 -17.67
C LEU A 83 42.11 -14.95 -17.03
N PRO A 84 42.25 -13.94 -16.18
CA PRO A 84 43.47 -13.72 -15.41
C PRO A 84 43.79 -14.91 -14.50
N SER A 85 45.03 -15.14 -14.19
CA SER A 85 45.49 -16.23 -13.32
C SER A 85 44.95 -16.18 -11.88
N GLY A 86 44.31 -15.03 -11.49
CA GLY A 86 43.66 -14.80 -10.18
C GLY A 86 42.13 -14.98 -10.17
N GLY A 87 41.51 -15.39 -11.28
CA GLY A 87 40.04 -15.48 -11.39
C GLY A 87 39.41 -14.32 -12.19
N SER A 88 38.11 -14.31 -12.32
CA SER A 88 37.38 -13.24 -13.03
C SER A 88 37.41 -11.94 -12.23
N ARG A 89 37.68 -10.85 -12.91
CA ARG A 89 37.72 -9.48 -12.40
C ARG A 89 36.31 -8.90 -12.22
N PHE A 90 35.44 -9.13 -13.21
CA PHE A 90 34.11 -8.52 -13.25
C PHE A 90 33.00 -9.37 -12.62
N LEU A 91 33.05 -10.69 -12.77
CA LEU A 91 32.03 -11.58 -12.23
C LEU A 91 32.62 -12.44 -11.11
N ILE A 92 32.47 -11.97 -9.89
CA ILE A 92 33.04 -12.59 -8.68
C ILE A 92 32.02 -13.50 -8.01
N THR A 93 32.55 -14.57 -7.41
CA THR A 93 31.76 -15.49 -6.56
C THR A 93 32.50 -15.61 -5.22
N ARG A 94 31.82 -15.23 -4.14
CA ARG A 94 32.33 -15.36 -2.75
C ARG A 94 31.27 -16.07 -1.92
N ASP A 95 31.62 -17.20 -1.36
CA ASP A 95 30.69 -18.05 -0.61
C ASP A 95 29.41 -18.35 -1.40
N SER A 96 28.26 -17.86 -0.94
CA SER A 96 26.96 -17.99 -1.60
C SER A 96 26.58 -16.80 -2.48
N LEU A 97 27.40 -15.74 -2.55
CA LEU A 97 27.12 -14.52 -3.29
C LEU A 97 27.76 -14.56 -4.68
N VAL A 98 26.99 -14.19 -5.71
CA VAL A 98 27.46 -13.91 -7.07
C VAL A 98 27.27 -12.43 -7.33
N ALA A 99 28.31 -11.71 -7.75
CA ALA A 99 28.26 -10.26 -7.89
C ALA A 99 29.07 -9.76 -9.09
N LEU A 100 28.66 -8.60 -9.65
CA LEU A 100 29.46 -7.81 -10.58
C LEU A 100 30.33 -6.84 -9.77
N ALA A 101 31.63 -6.81 -10.09
CA ALA A 101 32.59 -5.88 -9.50
C ALA A 101 32.99 -4.84 -10.55
N ASP A 102 33.36 -3.66 -10.08
CA ASP A 102 33.86 -2.53 -10.89
C ASP A 102 32.96 -2.22 -12.12
N VAL A 103 31.65 -2.32 -11.93
CA VAL A 103 30.64 -2.14 -12.98
C VAL A 103 29.98 -0.76 -12.86
N TRP A 104 29.77 -0.11 -13.99
CA TRP A 104 28.85 1.00 -14.16
C TRP A 104 27.54 0.49 -14.79
N VAL A 105 26.41 0.87 -14.22
CA VAL A 105 25.08 0.47 -14.69
C VAL A 105 24.23 1.74 -14.92
N ASP A 106 23.68 1.88 -16.12
CA ASP A 106 22.89 3.05 -16.51
C ASP A 106 21.66 3.26 -15.58
N VAL A 107 21.00 2.20 -15.14
CA VAL A 107 19.90 2.24 -14.16
C VAL A 107 20.34 2.86 -12.86
N SER A 108 21.47 2.41 -12.29
CA SER A 108 21.99 2.92 -11.03
C SER A 108 22.39 4.39 -11.14
N GLU A 109 22.99 4.78 -12.26
CA GLU A 109 23.37 6.17 -12.52
C GLU A 109 22.13 7.04 -12.78
N PHE A 110 21.13 6.55 -13.50
CA PHE A 110 19.84 7.24 -13.68
C PHE A 110 19.17 7.48 -12.31
N GLU A 111 19.06 6.47 -11.46
CA GLU A 111 18.48 6.62 -10.13
C GLU A 111 19.23 7.63 -9.27
N ARG A 112 20.58 7.61 -9.32
CA ARG A 112 21.43 8.57 -8.61
C ARG A 112 21.19 9.99 -9.08
N LEU A 113 21.22 10.22 -10.40
CA LEU A 113 21.02 11.54 -11.00
C LEU A 113 19.58 12.03 -10.83
N ALA A 114 18.58 11.16 -11.03
CA ALA A 114 17.18 11.49 -10.83
C ALA A 114 16.90 11.94 -9.39
N ASN A 115 17.43 11.22 -8.40
CA ASN A 115 17.26 11.58 -6.99
C ASN A 115 18.00 12.88 -6.64
N LEU A 116 19.18 13.13 -7.22
CA LEU A 116 19.89 14.39 -7.05
C LEU A 116 19.10 15.55 -7.67
N ALA A 117 18.68 15.40 -8.92
CA ALA A 117 17.93 16.41 -9.68
C ALA A 117 16.58 16.78 -9.02
N LEU A 118 15.86 15.78 -8.49
CA LEU A 118 14.60 16.02 -7.77
C LEU A 118 14.80 16.78 -6.45
N ARG A 119 16.00 16.69 -5.84
CA ARG A 119 16.34 17.43 -4.62
C ARG A 119 16.83 18.85 -4.90
N SER A 120 17.75 19.00 -5.87
CA SER A 120 18.34 20.30 -6.19
C SER A 120 17.41 21.19 -7.02
N GLY A 121 16.60 20.58 -7.90
CA GLY A 121 15.80 21.30 -8.90
C GLY A 121 16.63 21.95 -10.00
N GLU A 122 17.95 21.66 -10.08
CA GLU A 122 18.85 22.24 -11.08
C GLU A 122 18.58 21.68 -12.48
N SER A 123 18.44 22.58 -13.45
CA SER A 123 18.12 22.25 -14.86
C SER A 123 19.13 21.28 -15.49
N ASP A 124 20.42 21.43 -15.19
CA ASP A 124 21.48 20.59 -15.75
C ASP A 124 21.38 19.15 -15.20
N SER A 125 21.12 19.01 -13.91
CA SER A 125 20.94 17.70 -13.26
C SER A 125 19.69 16.98 -13.78
N LEU A 126 18.58 17.72 -14.01
CA LEU A 126 17.34 17.18 -14.59
C LEU A 126 17.58 16.74 -16.03
N THR A 127 18.27 17.55 -16.83
CA THR A 127 18.63 17.22 -18.22
C THR A 127 19.50 15.97 -18.30
N ALA A 128 20.50 15.85 -17.44
CA ALA A 128 21.40 14.70 -17.39
C ALA A 128 20.64 13.39 -17.03
N ALA A 129 19.71 13.46 -16.06
CA ALA A 129 18.87 12.32 -15.71
C ALA A 129 17.96 11.88 -16.88
N ILE A 130 17.30 12.84 -17.54
CA ILE A 130 16.42 12.57 -18.71
C ILE A 130 17.20 11.96 -19.87
N ALA A 131 18.44 12.39 -20.10
CA ALA A 131 19.29 11.89 -21.17
C ALA A 131 19.69 10.41 -21.00
N LEU A 132 19.76 9.91 -19.77
CA LEU A 132 20.03 8.49 -19.48
C LEU A 132 18.81 7.58 -19.73
N TYR A 133 17.60 8.07 -19.49
CA TYR A 133 16.38 7.28 -19.69
C TYR A 133 15.97 7.32 -21.17
N ARG A 134 16.62 6.49 -21.98
CA ARG A 134 16.40 6.46 -23.45
C ARG A 134 15.11 5.77 -23.82
N ALA A 135 14.77 4.70 -23.09
CA ALA A 135 13.56 3.89 -23.26
C ALA A 135 13.30 3.08 -21.99
N ASP A 136 12.20 2.34 -21.94
CA ASP A 136 11.84 1.50 -20.78
C ASP A 136 12.87 0.40 -20.50
N LEU A 137 12.96 -0.02 -19.26
CA LEU A 137 13.87 -1.08 -18.83
C LEU A 137 13.66 -2.36 -19.62
N LEU A 138 14.73 -2.85 -20.29
CA LEU A 138 14.77 -4.14 -20.97
C LEU A 138 13.57 -4.35 -21.91
N GLU A 139 13.45 -3.54 -22.96
CA GLU A 139 12.36 -3.63 -23.94
C GLU A 139 12.24 -5.00 -24.64
N GLU A 140 13.33 -5.78 -24.64
CA GLU A 140 13.36 -7.13 -25.21
C GLU A 140 12.76 -8.20 -24.27
N ASP A 141 12.65 -7.91 -22.97
CA ASP A 141 12.25 -8.84 -21.92
C ASP A 141 10.91 -8.43 -21.26
N LEU A 142 9.94 -7.97 -22.03
CA LEU A 142 8.66 -7.44 -21.53
C LEU A 142 7.87 -8.44 -20.67
N TYR A 143 8.04 -9.73 -20.90
CA TYR A 143 7.31 -10.82 -20.23
C TYR A 143 8.09 -11.48 -19.08
N GLU A 144 9.27 -10.95 -18.73
CA GLU A 144 10.06 -11.48 -17.62
C GLU A 144 9.59 -10.83 -16.30
N ASP A 145 8.95 -11.62 -15.45
CA ASP A 145 8.31 -11.17 -14.20
C ASP A 145 9.29 -10.48 -13.24
N TRP A 146 10.53 -10.98 -13.16
CA TRP A 146 11.56 -10.41 -12.28
C TRP A 146 11.95 -8.97 -12.66
N ALA A 147 11.72 -8.53 -13.90
CA ALA A 147 12.02 -7.17 -14.37
C ALA A 147 10.82 -6.20 -14.27
N SER A 148 9.61 -6.71 -14.14
CA SER A 148 8.37 -5.92 -14.23
C SER A 148 8.28 -4.82 -13.15
N LEU A 149 8.58 -5.16 -11.90
CA LEU A 149 8.57 -4.21 -10.78
C LEU A 149 9.63 -3.12 -10.93
N HIS A 150 10.82 -3.49 -11.40
CA HIS A 150 11.91 -2.53 -11.67
C HIS A 150 11.53 -1.57 -12.81
N ARG A 151 10.88 -2.08 -13.86
CA ARG A 151 10.42 -1.28 -15.00
C ARG A 151 9.42 -0.21 -14.58
N GLU A 152 8.41 -0.61 -13.82
CA GLU A 152 7.39 0.32 -13.34
C GLU A 152 7.97 1.38 -12.39
N ARG A 153 8.83 0.98 -11.47
CA ARG A 153 9.51 1.91 -10.56
C ARG A 153 10.35 2.96 -11.31
N LEU A 154 11.10 2.53 -12.33
CA LEU A 154 11.93 3.44 -13.12
C LEU A 154 11.08 4.36 -14.01
N ARG A 155 9.97 3.85 -14.58
CA ARG A 155 9.02 4.66 -15.33
C ARG A 155 8.40 5.76 -14.46
N LEU A 156 7.95 5.44 -13.26
CA LEU A 156 7.42 6.42 -12.31
C LEU A 156 8.49 7.45 -11.89
N LEU A 157 9.72 7.02 -11.67
CA LEU A 157 10.81 7.94 -11.34
C LEU A 157 11.10 8.89 -12.52
N HIS A 158 11.12 8.39 -13.75
CA HIS A 158 11.30 9.21 -14.95
C HIS A 158 10.15 10.23 -15.13
N GLN A 159 8.89 9.83 -14.93
CA GLN A 159 7.76 10.75 -14.96
C GLN A 159 7.90 11.88 -13.93
N ARG A 160 8.36 11.57 -12.71
CA ARG A 160 8.62 12.58 -11.68
C ARG A 160 9.71 13.56 -12.09
N VAL A 161 10.79 13.08 -12.72
CA VAL A 161 11.87 13.94 -13.23
C VAL A 161 11.35 14.85 -14.35
N LEU A 162 10.56 14.32 -15.29
CA LEU A 162 9.94 15.11 -16.35
C LEU A 162 8.99 16.18 -15.80
N THR A 163 8.16 15.83 -14.81
CA THR A 163 7.24 16.80 -14.15
C THR A 163 8.04 17.90 -13.47
N ARG A 164 9.07 17.55 -12.71
CA ARG A 164 9.92 18.54 -12.02
C ARG A 164 10.65 19.46 -13.00
N PHE A 165 11.10 18.89 -14.13
CA PHE A 165 11.76 19.69 -15.17
C PHE A 165 10.76 20.63 -15.87
N ALA A 166 9.56 20.16 -16.15
CA ALA A 166 8.50 21.02 -16.68
C ALA A 166 8.16 22.20 -15.73
N ASP A 167 8.10 21.96 -14.41
CA ASP A 167 7.92 23.02 -13.40
C ASP A 167 9.05 24.07 -13.48
N THR A 168 10.30 23.61 -13.50
CA THR A 168 11.47 24.52 -13.57
C THR A 168 11.48 25.35 -14.86
N LEU A 169 11.09 24.75 -16.00
CA LEU A 169 11.02 25.44 -17.28
C LEU A 169 9.85 26.42 -17.35
N GLU A 170 8.67 26.10 -16.77
CA GLU A 170 7.55 27.03 -16.68
C GLU A 170 7.89 28.26 -15.84
N ASP A 171 8.54 28.07 -14.68
CA ASP A 171 8.98 29.16 -13.81
C ASP A 171 9.97 30.07 -14.52
N ALA A 172 10.81 29.52 -15.40
CA ALA A 172 11.77 30.27 -16.23
C ALA A 172 11.17 30.87 -17.50
N GLY A 173 9.93 30.55 -17.86
CA GLY A 173 9.31 30.96 -19.12
C GLY A 173 9.94 30.35 -20.37
N ASP A 174 10.53 29.17 -20.24
CA ASP A 174 11.28 28.48 -21.31
C ASP A 174 10.34 27.66 -22.20
N GLU A 175 10.37 27.90 -23.51
CA GLU A 175 9.51 27.20 -24.48
C GLU A 175 9.73 25.69 -24.56
N ARG A 176 10.87 25.17 -24.08
CA ARG A 176 11.15 23.73 -24.01
C ARG A 176 10.18 22.97 -23.11
N VAL A 177 9.44 23.64 -22.26
CA VAL A 177 8.39 23.04 -21.41
C VAL A 177 7.39 22.26 -22.23
N ILE A 178 7.02 22.71 -23.43
CA ILE A 178 6.07 22.04 -24.33
C ILE A 178 6.62 20.66 -24.73
N GLU A 179 7.89 20.58 -25.08
CA GLU A 179 8.53 19.31 -25.45
C GLU A 179 8.54 18.32 -24.27
N ILE A 180 8.87 18.81 -23.06
CA ILE A 180 8.91 17.97 -21.85
C ILE A 180 7.53 17.46 -21.48
N LEU A 181 6.49 18.29 -21.59
CA LEU A 181 5.11 17.86 -21.35
C LEU A 181 4.65 16.80 -22.38
N HIS A 182 5.06 16.92 -23.65
CA HIS A 182 4.81 15.88 -24.65
C HIS A 182 5.54 14.58 -24.33
N ARG A 183 6.79 14.63 -23.86
CA ARG A 183 7.50 13.45 -23.39
C ARG A 183 6.81 12.81 -22.18
N LEU A 184 6.29 13.61 -21.27
CA LEU A 184 5.51 13.10 -20.12
C LEU A 184 4.25 12.37 -20.61
N LEU A 185 3.53 12.94 -21.59
CA LEU A 185 2.34 12.30 -22.19
C LEU A 185 2.69 11.05 -23.01
N ALA A 186 3.88 10.95 -23.58
CA ALA A 186 4.34 9.75 -24.24
C ALA A 186 4.55 8.57 -23.26
N THR A 187 4.89 8.85 -22.00
CA THR A 187 5.05 7.84 -20.95
C THR A 187 3.75 7.59 -20.17
N ASN A 188 2.85 8.56 -20.12
CA ASN A 188 1.56 8.48 -19.44
C ASN A 188 0.53 9.36 -20.18
N ARG A 189 -0.18 8.76 -21.14
CA ARG A 189 -1.15 9.43 -22.00
C ARG A 189 -2.33 10.06 -21.23
N ALA A 190 -2.72 9.47 -20.11
CA ALA A 190 -3.81 9.92 -19.27
C ALA A 190 -3.38 10.94 -18.20
N ASN A 191 -2.18 11.52 -18.29
CA ASN A 191 -1.73 12.56 -17.37
C ASN A 191 -2.48 13.87 -17.62
N GLU A 192 -3.59 14.05 -16.93
CA GLU A 192 -4.50 15.18 -17.12
C GLU A 192 -3.86 16.54 -16.78
N ASP A 193 -2.93 16.58 -15.81
CA ASP A 193 -2.22 17.83 -15.48
C ASP A 193 -1.33 18.29 -16.63
N ALA A 194 -0.61 17.37 -17.27
CA ALA A 194 0.22 17.69 -18.44
C ALA A 194 -0.64 18.21 -19.61
N HIS A 195 -1.80 17.58 -19.86
CA HIS A 195 -2.74 18.08 -20.87
C HIS A 195 -3.23 19.50 -20.54
N ARG A 196 -3.62 19.76 -19.30
CA ARG A 196 -4.10 21.06 -18.83
C ARG A 196 -3.04 22.15 -18.94
N ARG A 197 -1.79 21.84 -18.65
CA ARG A 197 -0.63 22.73 -18.80
C ARG A 197 -0.38 23.07 -20.28
N LEU A 198 -0.37 22.07 -21.17
CA LEU A 198 -0.27 22.31 -22.62
C LEU A 198 -1.41 23.19 -23.14
N MET A 199 -2.65 22.96 -22.71
CA MET A 199 -3.78 23.81 -23.08
C MET A 199 -3.55 25.27 -22.71
N LYS A 200 -3.01 25.55 -21.50
CA LYS A 200 -2.67 26.90 -21.05
C LYS A 200 -1.56 27.53 -21.88
N LEU A 201 -0.49 26.78 -22.14
CA LEU A 201 0.68 27.25 -22.91
C LEU A 201 0.29 27.56 -24.36
N TYR A 202 -0.47 26.70 -25.02
CA TYR A 202 -0.97 26.95 -26.37
C TYR A 202 -1.92 28.16 -26.41
N ALA A 203 -2.79 28.33 -25.40
CA ALA A 203 -3.68 29.49 -25.32
C ALA A 203 -2.89 30.79 -25.12
N ALA A 204 -1.87 30.79 -24.23
CA ALA A 204 -1.00 31.95 -24.01
C ALA A 204 -0.17 32.32 -25.26
N GLY A 205 0.25 31.32 -26.06
CA GLY A 205 0.90 31.52 -27.36
C GLY A 205 -0.05 31.90 -28.52
N GLY A 206 -1.34 32.16 -28.25
CA GLY A 206 -2.32 32.49 -29.29
C GLY A 206 -2.80 31.31 -30.14
N GLN A 207 -2.37 30.12 -29.83
CA GLN A 207 -2.66 28.87 -30.57
C GLN A 207 -3.92 28.18 -30.02
N ARG A 208 -5.03 28.90 -29.91
CA ARG A 208 -6.29 28.40 -29.33
C ARG A 208 -6.76 27.08 -29.92
N HIS A 209 -6.56 26.85 -31.22
CA HIS A 209 -6.98 25.63 -31.89
C HIS A 209 -6.21 24.42 -31.34
N LEU A 210 -4.89 24.52 -31.04
CA LEU A 210 -4.10 23.48 -30.44
C LEU A 210 -4.53 23.21 -28.99
N ALA A 211 -4.87 24.27 -28.23
CA ALA A 211 -5.39 24.09 -26.87
C ALA A 211 -6.71 23.29 -26.84
N LEU A 212 -7.61 23.56 -27.79
CA LEU A 212 -8.88 22.82 -27.92
C LEU A 212 -8.67 21.38 -28.42
N GLN A 213 -7.68 21.17 -29.30
CA GLN A 213 -7.29 19.83 -29.75
C GLN A 213 -6.69 19.03 -28.60
N GLN A 214 -5.87 19.66 -27.75
CA GLN A 214 -5.27 19.01 -26.58
C GLN A 214 -6.31 18.52 -25.57
N TYR A 215 -7.42 19.25 -25.40
CA TYR A 215 -8.55 18.79 -24.59
C TYR A 215 -9.18 17.51 -25.14
N LYS A 216 -9.37 17.42 -26.48
CA LYS A 216 -9.91 16.20 -27.09
C LYS A 216 -9.00 15.00 -26.87
N LEU A 217 -7.67 15.17 -27.05
CA LEU A 217 -6.68 14.15 -26.78
C LEU A 217 -6.70 13.72 -25.30
N CYS A 218 -6.91 14.66 -24.37
CA CYS A 218 -7.09 14.35 -22.97
C CYS A 218 -8.33 13.46 -22.72
N CYS A 219 -9.48 13.84 -23.27
CA CYS A 219 -10.71 13.04 -23.14
C CYS A 219 -10.54 11.64 -23.72
N GLU A 220 -9.92 11.53 -24.90
CA GLU A 220 -9.66 10.24 -25.55
C GLU A 220 -8.73 9.35 -24.71
N ALA A 221 -7.64 9.92 -24.19
CA ALA A 221 -6.68 9.19 -23.36
C ALA A 221 -7.31 8.74 -22.03
N LEU A 222 -8.02 9.65 -21.33
CA LEU A 222 -8.72 9.31 -20.09
C LEU A 222 -9.77 8.23 -20.30
N LYS A 223 -10.51 8.31 -21.42
CA LYS A 223 -11.54 7.31 -21.73
C LYS A 223 -10.95 5.94 -22.09
N GLN A 224 -9.85 5.91 -22.84
CA GLN A 224 -9.22 4.67 -23.27
C GLN A 224 -8.42 3.99 -22.14
N ASP A 225 -7.65 4.76 -21.38
CA ASP A 225 -6.69 4.23 -20.42
C ASP A 225 -7.29 4.07 -19.01
N LEU A 226 -8.30 4.90 -18.63
CA LEU A 226 -8.86 4.96 -17.27
C LEU A 226 -10.40 4.85 -17.22
N ASP A 227 -11.09 4.81 -18.38
CA ASP A 227 -12.55 4.89 -18.51
C ASP A 227 -13.16 6.04 -17.68
N ALA A 228 -12.45 7.17 -17.63
CA ALA A 228 -12.79 8.35 -16.84
C ALA A 228 -13.11 9.56 -17.73
N ASP A 229 -13.88 10.49 -17.17
CA ASP A 229 -14.10 11.82 -17.74
C ASP A 229 -13.10 12.82 -17.14
N PRO A 230 -12.78 13.94 -17.87
CA PRO A 230 -11.85 14.94 -17.37
C PRO A 230 -12.34 15.58 -16.06
N GLU A 231 -11.38 15.91 -15.18
CA GLU A 231 -11.66 16.61 -13.92
C GLU A 231 -12.28 18.01 -14.15
N PRO A 232 -13.09 18.52 -13.19
CA PRO A 232 -13.72 19.83 -13.31
C PRO A 232 -12.77 20.99 -13.64
N PRO A 233 -11.50 21.05 -13.17
CA PRO A 233 -10.57 22.10 -13.57
C PRO A 233 -10.25 22.12 -15.07
N THR A 234 -10.12 20.95 -15.70
CA THR A 234 -9.83 20.80 -17.13
C THR A 234 -11.03 21.16 -17.98
N VAL A 235 -12.23 20.74 -17.58
CA VAL A 235 -13.49 21.13 -18.23
C VAL A 235 -13.68 22.65 -18.18
N ARG A 236 -13.50 23.27 -17.00
CA ARG A 236 -13.61 24.74 -16.86
C ARG A 236 -12.58 25.49 -17.70
N LEU A 237 -11.37 24.94 -17.88
CA LEU A 237 -10.39 25.55 -18.78
C LEU A 237 -10.86 25.48 -20.24
N TYR A 238 -11.38 24.33 -20.67
CA TYR A 238 -11.93 24.16 -22.01
C TYR A 238 -13.10 25.11 -22.29
N GLU A 239 -14.06 25.25 -21.37
CA GLU A 239 -15.19 26.17 -21.47
C GLU A 239 -14.72 27.63 -21.60
N ARG A 240 -13.74 28.07 -20.81
CA ARG A 240 -13.14 29.41 -20.92
C ARG A 240 -12.45 29.60 -22.27
N LEU A 241 -11.77 28.61 -22.78
CA LEU A 241 -11.17 28.64 -24.11
C LEU A 241 -12.22 28.74 -25.21
N LEU A 242 -13.37 28.05 -25.07
CA LEU A 242 -14.51 28.16 -26.01
C LEU A 242 -15.17 29.51 -25.95
N ALA A 243 -15.31 30.12 -24.76
CA ALA A 243 -15.92 31.45 -24.60
C ALA A 243 -15.05 32.63 -25.09
N GLY A 244 -13.77 32.36 -25.41
CA GLY A 244 -12.83 33.42 -25.83
C GLY A 244 -12.31 34.31 -24.70
N THR A 245 -12.60 33.98 -23.43
CA THR A 245 -12.27 34.79 -22.24
C THR A 245 -10.88 34.46 -21.62
N ALA A 246 -10.10 33.58 -22.24
CA ALA A 246 -8.79 33.17 -21.72
C ALA A 246 -7.61 34.10 -22.10
N ALA A 247 -7.88 35.24 -22.73
CA ALA A 247 -6.84 36.11 -23.30
C ALA A 247 -6.69 37.49 -22.61
N ASP A 248 -7.16 37.66 -21.36
CA ASP A 248 -6.96 38.91 -20.60
C ASP A 248 -6.16 38.65 -19.31
N SER A 249 -4.84 38.47 -19.44
CA SER A 249 -3.87 38.88 -18.44
C SER A 249 -2.85 39.79 -19.13
N PRO A 250 -2.66 41.04 -18.67
CA PRO A 250 -1.75 41.97 -19.34
C PRO A 250 -0.32 41.48 -19.29
N LYS A 251 0.31 41.41 -20.46
CA LYS A 251 1.73 41.19 -20.64
C LYS A 251 2.48 42.27 -19.84
N PRO A 252 3.42 41.95 -18.95
CA PRO A 252 4.26 42.99 -18.38
C PRO A 252 5.14 43.60 -19.47
N ALA A 253 5.06 44.94 -19.60
CA ALA A 253 5.90 45.70 -20.50
C ALA A 253 7.38 45.55 -20.12
N PRO A 254 8.31 45.58 -21.09
CA PRO A 254 9.74 45.45 -20.80
C PRO A 254 10.21 46.66 -19.99
N ALA A 255 10.74 46.38 -18.79
CA ALA A 255 11.37 47.41 -17.95
C ALA A 255 12.71 47.79 -18.55
N ASN A 256 12.81 49.01 -19.07
CA ASN A 256 14.08 49.68 -19.37
C ASN A 256 14.79 49.97 -18.07
N PHE A 257 15.88 49.28 -17.80
CA PHE A 257 16.79 49.60 -16.74
C PHE A 257 17.67 50.79 -17.13
N THR A 258 17.47 51.96 -16.53
CA THR A 258 18.48 53.00 -16.39
C THR A 258 18.97 52.99 -14.94
N PHE A 259 20.29 52.89 -14.81
CA PHE A 259 21.01 52.87 -13.55
C PHE A 259 21.28 54.31 -13.13
N GLU A 260 20.93 54.70 -11.89
CA GLU A 260 21.46 55.90 -11.24
C GLU A 260 21.75 55.63 -9.76
N PRO A 261 22.87 56.23 -9.23
CA PRO A 261 23.44 55.77 -7.96
C PRO A 261 22.83 56.44 -6.72
N PRO A 262 23.13 55.93 -5.50
CA PRO A 262 22.40 56.30 -4.30
C PRO A 262 22.96 57.56 -3.64
N GLY A 263 22.06 58.43 -3.15
CA GLY A 263 22.41 59.52 -2.25
C GLY A 263 21.34 60.58 -2.16
N ALA A 264 20.59 60.61 -1.08
CA ALA A 264 20.17 61.76 -0.29
C ALA A 264 18.92 61.44 0.58
N GLU A 265 19.03 61.72 1.84
CA GLU A 265 17.98 61.62 2.86
C GLU A 265 16.79 62.55 2.57
N PRO A 266 15.54 62.18 2.87
CA PRO A 266 14.44 63.10 2.82
C PRO A 266 14.26 63.88 4.14
N VAL A 267 14.27 65.18 4.01
CA VAL A 267 13.95 66.16 5.04
C VAL A 267 12.46 66.07 5.39
N ILE A 268 12.19 66.01 6.69
CA ILE A 268 10.83 66.04 7.28
C ILE A 268 10.38 67.53 7.24
N GLN A 269 9.28 67.84 6.57
CA GLN A 269 8.58 69.14 6.71
C GLN A 269 7.38 68.97 7.64
N ASP A 270 7.40 69.75 8.73
CA ASP A 270 6.31 69.99 9.69
C ASP A 270 5.14 70.66 9.03
N VAL A 271 3.94 70.08 9.28
CA VAL A 271 2.64 70.75 8.97
C VAL A 271 1.94 71.02 10.31
N PRO A 272 1.49 72.27 10.58
CA PRO A 272 0.93 72.64 11.87
C PRO A 272 -0.51 72.09 12.05
N PRO A 273 -0.96 71.84 13.32
CA PRO A 273 -2.25 71.22 13.59
C PRO A 273 -3.38 72.23 13.52
N SER A 274 -4.41 71.97 12.74
CA SER A 274 -5.67 72.67 12.75
C SER A 274 -6.59 72.17 13.88
N GLU A 275 -6.86 73.01 14.88
CA GLU A 275 -7.85 72.79 15.92
C GLU A 275 -9.29 72.74 15.34
N ARG A 276 -9.91 71.55 15.37
CA ARG A 276 -11.38 71.46 15.26
C ARG A 276 -11.95 71.11 16.64
N ARG A 277 -12.63 72.09 17.25
CA ARG A 277 -13.43 71.90 18.46
C ARG A 277 -14.65 71.03 18.17
N LEU A 278 -14.67 69.83 18.71
CA LEU A 278 -15.81 68.89 18.67
C LEU A 278 -16.85 69.33 19.73
N SER A 279 -18.10 69.44 19.29
CA SER A 279 -19.21 69.82 20.16
C SER A 279 -19.57 68.70 21.15
N ARG A 280 -20.06 69.03 22.36
CA ARG A 280 -20.46 68.13 23.43
C ARG A 280 -21.49 67.05 23.03
N ARG A 281 -22.23 67.24 21.96
CA ARG A 281 -23.21 66.27 21.46
C ARG A 281 -22.57 65.09 20.67
N THR A 282 -21.45 65.33 20.03
CA THR A 282 -20.70 64.24 19.30
C THR A 282 -19.96 63.33 20.26
N LEU A 283 -19.54 63.78 21.46
CA LEU A 283 -18.84 62.98 22.46
C LEU A 283 -19.76 61.93 23.14
N ILE A 284 -21.08 62.23 23.30
CA ILE A 284 -22.00 61.29 23.96
C ILE A 284 -22.40 60.18 23.02
N THR A 285 -22.52 60.43 21.70
CA THR A 285 -22.89 59.39 20.72
C THR A 285 -21.70 58.44 20.41
N THR A 286 -20.47 58.95 20.37
CA THR A 286 -19.29 58.13 20.16
C THR A 286 -18.94 57.26 21.35
N SER A 287 -19.14 57.75 22.60
CA SER A 287 -18.93 56.98 23.83
C SER A 287 -19.92 55.81 23.95
N SER A 288 -21.17 55.99 23.53
CA SER A 288 -22.19 54.92 23.54
C SER A 288 -21.92 53.82 22.47
N LEU A 289 -21.40 54.21 21.30
CA LEU A 289 -21.00 53.24 20.28
C LEU A 289 -19.74 52.46 20.63
N VAL A 290 -18.78 53.10 21.27
CA VAL A 290 -17.56 52.41 21.78
C VAL A 290 -17.91 51.49 22.97
N ALA A 291 -18.78 51.87 23.87
CA ALA A 291 -19.25 51.02 24.97
C ALA A 291 -20.09 49.84 24.44
N ALA A 292 -20.95 50.05 23.41
CA ALA A 292 -21.69 48.98 22.76
C ALA A 292 -20.77 48.05 21.96
N GLY A 293 -19.75 48.61 21.31
CA GLY A 293 -18.72 47.83 20.60
C GLY A 293 -17.85 46.96 21.52
N LEU A 294 -17.40 47.53 22.65
CA LEU A 294 -16.62 46.81 23.67
C LEU A 294 -17.48 45.79 24.42
N GLY A 295 -18.75 46.13 24.73
CA GLY A 295 -19.71 45.20 25.32
C GLY A 295 -20.07 44.06 24.36
N GLY A 296 -20.25 44.35 23.09
CA GLY A 296 -20.47 43.36 22.05
C GLY A 296 -19.25 42.48 21.81
N LEU A 297 -18.04 43.05 21.85
CA LEU A 297 -16.79 42.30 21.72
C LEU A 297 -16.54 41.41 22.98
N ALA A 298 -16.82 41.94 24.19
CA ALA A 298 -16.72 41.17 25.41
C ALA A 298 -17.78 40.05 25.49
N TRP A 299 -19.03 40.35 25.05
CA TRP A 299 -20.10 39.35 24.95
C TRP A 299 -19.75 38.29 23.88
N TYR A 300 -19.21 38.71 22.70
CA TYR A 300 -18.75 37.84 21.64
C TYR A 300 -17.55 36.97 22.09
N GLN A 301 -16.62 37.53 22.87
CA GLN A 301 -15.50 36.74 23.43
C GLN A 301 -15.94 35.84 24.59
N ALA A 302 -16.91 36.25 25.42
CA ALA A 302 -17.42 35.45 26.52
C ALA A 302 -18.41 34.35 26.08
N HIS A 303 -19.04 34.52 24.91
CA HIS A 303 -19.93 33.52 24.29
C HIS A 303 -19.30 32.82 23.06
N ARG A 304 -18.00 33.01 22.83
CA ARG A 304 -17.24 32.04 22.05
C ARG A 304 -17.22 30.75 22.88
N THR A 305 -18.25 29.92 22.67
CA THR A 305 -17.97 28.48 22.73
C THR A 305 -16.74 28.32 21.87
N PRO A 306 -15.65 27.67 22.33
CA PRO A 306 -14.59 27.29 21.46
C PRO A 306 -15.33 26.60 20.30
N LEU A 307 -15.29 27.17 19.12
CA LEU A 307 -15.53 26.42 17.89
C LEU A 307 -14.61 25.23 18.11
N VAL A 308 -15.21 24.10 18.45
CA VAL A 308 -14.57 22.80 18.24
C VAL A 308 -14.23 22.93 16.76
N SER A 309 -12.99 23.28 16.50
CA SER A 309 -12.44 23.20 15.18
C SER A 309 -12.81 21.79 14.76
N SER A 310 -13.69 21.67 13.78
CA SER A 310 -13.84 20.46 13.00
C SER A 310 -12.53 20.32 12.22
N GLY A 311 -11.44 20.26 12.97
CA GLY A 311 -10.10 20.02 12.47
C GLY A 311 -10.13 18.64 11.87
N VAL A 312 -9.72 18.55 10.64
CA VAL A 312 -9.30 17.30 10.01
C VAL A 312 -8.50 16.55 11.10
N PRO A 313 -8.91 15.33 11.52
CA PRO A 313 -8.22 14.64 12.59
C PRO A 313 -6.75 14.58 12.24
N THR A 314 -5.89 15.03 13.14
CA THR A 314 -4.44 14.99 12.96
C THR A 314 -4.04 13.56 12.66
N SER A 315 -3.25 13.35 11.62
CA SER A 315 -2.93 12.02 11.11
C SER A 315 -1.43 11.76 11.18
N LEU A 316 -1.08 10.52 11.52
CA LEU A 316 0.29 10.08 11.77
C LEU A 316 0.59 8.80 11.00
N ALA A 317 1.72 8.75 10.30
CA ALA A 317 2.30 7.52 9.80
C ALA A 317 3.54 7.16 10.63
N ILE A 318 3.54 5.96 11.22
CA ILE A 318 4.69 5.39 11.93
C ILE A 318 5.39 4.46 10.95
N LEU A 319 6.52 4.87 10.39
CA LEU A 319 7.25 4.11 9.40
C LEU A 319 8.06 2.98 10.05
N PRO A 320 8.28 1.85 9.35
CA PRO A 320 9.12 0.79 9.84
C PRO A 320 10.51 1.29 10.23
N LEU A 321 10.97 0.94 11.43
CA LEU A 321 12.31 1.29 11.90
C LEU A 321 13.35 0.68 10.96
N ARG A 322 14.34 1.47 10.58
CA ARG A 322 15.42 1.03 9.69
C ARG A 322 16.45 0.25 10.48
N THR A 323 17.00 -0.79 9.88
CA THR A 323 18.08 -1.60 10.45
C THR A 323 19.27 -1.63 9.50
N PRO A 324 20.48 -1.94 9.97
CA PRO A 324 21.62 -2.19 9.10
C PRO A 324 21.34 -3.36 8.15
N ALA A 325 21.82 -3.27 6.93
CA ALA A 325 21.68 -4.35 5.94
C ALA A 325 22.30 -5.66 6.44
N GLY A 326 21.64 -6.78 6.16
CA GLY A 326 22.12 -8.12 6.50
C GLY A 326 21.86 -8.57 7.96
N THR A 327 20.88 -7.94 8.64
CA THR A 327 20.50 -8.30 10.02
C THR A 327 19.03 -8.77 10.13
N PRO A 328 18.63 -9.93 9.58
CA PRO A 328 17.22 -10.37 9.53
C PRO A 328 16.57 -10.49 10.91
N GLN A 329 17.33 -10.88 11.93
CA GLN A 329 16.82 -10.99 13.31
C GLN A 329 16.50 -9.60 13.89
N LEU A 330 17.34 -8.61 13.61
CA LEU A 330 17.12 -7.22 14.04
C LEU A 330 15.95 -6.60 13.27
N ASP A 331 15.78 -6.95 12.00
CA ASP A 331 14.65 -6.54 11.16
C ASP A 331 13.32 -7.00 11.75
N ALA A 332 13.22 -8.26 12.19
CA ALA A 332 12.01 -8.78 12.80
C ALA A 332 11.66 -8.06 14.11
N VAL A 333 12.66 -7.70 14.91
CA VAL A 333 12.48 -6.90 16.13
C VAL A 333 12.03 -5.49 15.80
N ALA A 334 12.65 -4.84 14.81
CA ALA A 334 12.29 -3.49 14.35
C ALA A 334 10.84 -3.43 13.84
N ASP A 335 10.44 -4.42 13.05
CA ASP A 335 9.08 -4.56 12.53
C ASP A 335 8.07 -4.72 13.65
N GLY A 336 8.37 -5.56 14.65
CA GLY A 336 7.49 -5.77 15.80
C GLY A 336 7.37 -4.54 16.69
N ILE A 337 8.47 -3.84 16.99
CA ILE A 337 8.43 -2.56 17.73
C ILE A 337 7.56 -1.56 16.98
N THR A 338 7.74 -1.43 15.67
CA THR A 338 6.94 -0.52 14.84
C THR A 338 5.45 -0.86 14.92
N GLU A 339 5.08 -2.14 14.82
CA GLU A 339 3.69 -2.58 14.90
C GLU A 339 3.07 -2.28 16.27
N GLU A 340 3.81 -2.48 17.36
CA GLU A 340 3.35 -2.16 18.71
C GLU A 340 3.18 -0.66 18.93
N LEU A 341 4.08 0.18 18.39
CA LEU A 341 3.93 1.63 18.41
C LEU A 341 2.65 2.06 17.66
N ILE A 342 2.40 1.49 16.47
CA ILE A 342 1.16 1.73 15.71
C ILE A 342 -0.06 1.38 16.57
N ASN A 343 -0.09 0.19 17.17
CA ASN A 343 -1.21 -0.27 17.99
C ASN A 343 -1.42 0.57 19.24
N SER A 344 -0.36 1.02 19.89
CA SER A 344 -0.44 1.86 21.09
C SER A 344 -0.93 3.26 20.79
N ILE A 345 -0.35 3.90 19.78
CA ILE A 345 -0.70 5.28 19.42
C ILE A 345 -2.09 5.36 18.76
N SER A 346 -2.53 4.31 18.05
CA SER A 346 -3.87 4.27 17.44
C SER A 346 -5.03 4.32 18.46
N ARG A 347 -4.75 4.07 19.74
CA ARG A 347 -5.72 4.21 20.84
C ARG A 347 -5.94 5.66 21.26
N LEU A 348 -5.03 6.57 20.92
CA LEU A 348 -5.16 7.97 21.28
C LEU A 348 -6.31 8.63 20.51
N ALA A 349 -7.25 9.22 21.22
CA ALA A 349 -8.33 9.96 20.59
C ALA A 349 -7.78 11.20 19.86
N GLY A 350 -8.38 11.56 18.73
CA GLY A 350 -8.01 12.76 17.97
C GLY A 350 -6.81 12.60 17.03
N VAL A 351 -6.17 11.43 17.01
CA VAL A 351 -5.09 11.12 16.04
C VAL A 351 -5.47 9.90 15.20
N ARG A 352 -5.45 10.06 13.90
CA ARG A 352 -5.62 8.96 12.96
C ARG A 352 -4.27 8.37 12.62
N VAL A 353 -3.99 7.16 13.07
CA VAL A 353 -2.72 6.46 12.79
C VAL A 353 -2.90 5.54 11.58
N MET A 354 -1.99 5.63 10.61
CA MET A 354 -1.97 4.70 9.47
C MET A 354 -1.66 3.28 9.95
N ALA A 355 -2.45 2.33 9.48
CA ALA A 355 -2.27 0.92 9.84
C ALA A 355 -1.00 0.32 9.25
N ARG A 356 -0.57 -0.80 9.84
CA ARG A 356 0.63 -1.53 9.43
C ARG A 356 0.65 -1.86 7.93
N GLY A 357 -0.47 -2.38 7.38
CA GLY A 357 -0.55 -2.77 5.97
C GLY A 357 -0.14 -1.65 5.01
N THR A 358 -0.50 -0.41 5.36
CA THR A 358 -0.13 0.77 4.57
C THR A 358 1.32 1.18 4.77
N VAL A 359 1.80 1.32 6.01
CA VAL A 359 3.14 1.90 6.24
C VAL A 359 4.28 0.96 5.88
N PHE A 360 4.07 -0.36 5.94
CA PHE A 360 5.08 -1.35 5.61
C PHE A 360 5.37 -1.49 4.11
N VAL A 361 4.51 -0.99 3.24
CA VAL A 361 4.79 -0.83 1.80
C VAL A 361 6.00 0.09 1.58
N TYR A 362 6.27 0.99 2.54
CA TYR A 362 7.38 1.94 2.50
C TYR A 362 8.63 1.46 3.24
N LYS A 363 8.70 0.20 3.67
CA LYS A 363 9.88 -0.34 4.35
C LYS A 363 11.12 -0.16 3.48
N GLY A 364 12.19 0.40 4.07
CA GLY A 364 13.43 0.70 3.37
C GLY A 364 13.45 2.04 2.59
N ARG A 365 12.35 2.76 2.49
CA ARG A 365 12.33 4.12 1.93
C ARG A 365 13.01 5.11 2.88
N ALA A 366 13.98 5.88 2.35
CA ALA A 366 14.77 6.82 3.14
C ALA A 366 14.04 8.14 3.39
N ASP A 367 13.17 8.59 2.48
CA ASP A 367 12.51 9.90 2.54
C ASP A 367 11.15 9.81 3.25
N ALA A 368 11.19 10.01 4.55
CA ALA A 368 9.98 9.99 5.40
C ALA A 368 8.97 11.10 5.05
N LEU A 369 9.46 12.28 4.63
CA LEU A 369 8.59 13.40 4.24
C LEU A 369 7.83 13.12 2.95
N ALA A 370 8.49 12.52 1.96
CA ALA A 370 7.83 12.11 0.73
C ALA A 370 6.72 11.07 1.02
N VAL A 371 6.99 10.10 1.90
CA VAL A 371 5.99 9.12 2.33
C VAL A 371 4.82 9.81 3.04
N GLY A 372 5.10 10.75 3.93
CA GLY A 372 4.06 11.50 4.64
C GLY A 372 3.13 12.28 3.71
N ARG A 373 3.70 12.91 2.68
CA ARG A 373 2.93 13.62 1.63
C ARG A 373 2.10 12.67 0.78
N GLU A 374 2.66 11.53 0.38
CA GLU A 374 1.98 10.48 -0.39
C GLU A 374 0.78 9.91 0.39
N LEU A 375 0.96 9.65 1.67
CA LEU A 375 -0.09 9.18 2.58
C LEU A 375 -1.05 10.29 3.04
N LYS A 376 -0.75 11.55 2.72
CA LYS A 376 -1.54 12.73 3.14
C LYS A 376 -1.75 12.76 4.66
N VAL A 377 -0.68 12.49 5.41
CA VAL A 377 -0.68 12.58 6.88
C VAL A 377 -0.05 13.89 7.36
N SER A 378 -0.44 14.34 8.56
CA SER A 378 0.07 15.58 9.15
C SER A 378 1.48 15.42 9.70
N ALA A 379 1.82 14.23 10.21
CA ALA A 379 3.13 13.94 10.75
C ALA A 379 3.61 12.53 10.41
N VAL A 380 4.93 12.34 10.42
CA VAL A 380 5.58 11.04 10.22
C VAL A 380 6.54 10.76 11.37
N LEU A 381 6.44 9.58 11.98
CA LEU A 381 7.46 9.02 12.84
C LEU A 381 8.40 8.16 12.00
N THR A 382 9.70 8.42 12.06
CA THR A 382 10.75 7.60 11.46
C THR A 382 11.83 7.31 12.49
N GLY A 383 12.66 6.28 12.23
CA GLY A 383 13.73 5.95 13.16
C GLY A 383 14.65 4.84 12.66
N ASP A 384 15.61 4.49 13.50
CA ASP A 384 16.57 3.43 13.26
C ASP A 384 16.75 2.55 14.50
N LEU A 385 16.92 1.25 14.27
CA LEU A 385 17.36 0.29 15.27
C LEU A 385 18.73 -0.24 14.84
N SER A 386 19.73 -0.05 15.68
CA SER A 386 21.09 -0.50 15.44
C SER A 386 21.63 -1.30 16.61
N GLN A 387 22.53 -2.23 16.32
CA GLN A 387 23.24 -3.00 17.34
C GLN A 387 24.74 -2.84 17.14
N ASN A 388 25.45 -2.47 18.19
CA ASN A 388 26.91 -2.36 18.20
C ASN A 388 27.47 -3.20 19.36
N GLY A 389 27.94 -4.39 19.03
CA GLY A 389 28.36 -5.39 20.01
C GLY A 389 27.24 -5.77 20.97
N ALA A 390 27.42 -5.53 22.27
CA ALA A 390 26.46 -5.85 23.32
C ALA A 390 25.38 -4.76 23.55
N THR A 391 25.41 -3.65 22.80
CA THR A 391 24.49 -2.52 22.97
C THR A 391 23.59 -2.39 21.74
N ALA A 392 22.27 -2.33 21.97
CA ALA A 392 21.28 -1.93 20.97
C ALA A 392 20.84 -0.49 21.20
N ALA A 393 20.62 0.27 20.14
CA ALA A 393 20.15 1.64 20.18
C ALA A 393 18.98 1.85 19.22
N VAL A 394 17.93 2.53 19.72
CA VAL A 394 16.77 2.95 18.92
C VAL A 394 16.76 4.46 18.86
N GLY A 395 16.85 5.03 17.68
CA GLY A 395 16.63 6.44 17.40
C GLY A 395 15.27 6.64 16.80
N MET A 396 14.48 7.62 17.26
CA MET A 396 13.18 7.99 16.69
C MET A 396 13.05 9.50 16.56
N GLU A 397 12.37 9.93 15.51
CA GLU A 397 12.04 11.34 15.30
C GLU A 397 10.63 11.48 14.71
N LEU A 398 9.88 12.45 15.25
CA LEU A 398 8.56 12.88 14.78
C LEU A 398 8.74 14.15 13.96
N ILE A 399 8.24 14.15 12.73
CA ILE A 399 8.45 15.22 11.76
C ILE A 399 7.08 15.71 11.27
N ASP A 400 6.86 17.03 11.27
CA ASP A 400 5.71 17.65 10.60
C ASP A 400 5.88 17.52 9.07
N VAL A 401 4.85 17.04 8.38
CA VAL A 401 4.90 16.83 6.93
C VAL A 401 4.72 18.15 6.16
N THR A 402 4.13 19.17 6.80
CA THR A 402 3.81 20.44 6.16
C THR A 402 5.07 21.25 5.85
N ASP A 403 5.96 21.38 6.83
CA ASP A 403 7.17 22.21 6.74
C ASP A 403 8.48 21.44 6.91
N GLY A 404 8.41 20.14 7.25
CA GLY A 404 9.57 19.30 7.50
C GLY A 404 10.25 19.56 8.86
N SER A 405 9.62 20.31 9.75
CA SER A 405 10.19 20.59 11.07
C SER A 405 10.16 19.35 11.96
N ARG A 406 11.20 19.20 12.76
CA ARG A 406 11.29 18.12 13.74
C ARG A 406 10.53 18.51 15.01
N LEU A 407 9.37 17.87 15.24
CA LEU A 407 8.54 18.10 16.44
C LEU A 407 9.15 17.47 17.69
N TRP A 408 9.76 16.28 17.53
CA TRP A 408 10.36 15.55 18.64
C TRP A 408 11.42 14.57 18.12
N ALA A 409 12.46 14.33 18.90
CA ALA A 409 13.45 13.29 18.63
C ALA A 409 14.07 12.76 19.93
N ARG A 410 14.34 11.46 19.98
CA ARG A 410 14.99 10.78 21.10
C ARG A 410 15.83 9.59 20.60
N ARG A 411 16.85 9.27 21.37
CA ARG A 411 17.66 8.06 21.19
C ARG A 411 17.78 7.32 22.51
N TYR A 412 17.55 6.02 22.47
CA TYR A 412 17.56 5.12 23.62
C TYR A 412 18.58 4.03 23.39
N SER A 413 19.21 3.54 24.47
CA SER A 413 20.18 2.45 24.40
C SER A 413 19.92 1.44 25.51
N ALA A 414 20.05 0.16 25.19
CA ALA A 414 19.97 -0.95 26.13
C ALA A 414 20.98 -2.05 25.76
N LYS A 415 21.19 -3.01 26.66
CA LYS A 415 21.94 -4.21 26.33
C LYS A 415 21.21 -4.97 25.22
N ALA A 416 21.90 -5.37 24.17
CA ALA A 416 21.32 -6.06 23.01
C ALA A 416 20.58 -7.36 23.38
N ALA A 417 21.04 -8.04 24.41
CA ALA A 417 20.37 -9.23 24.96
C ALA A 417 19.03 -8.93 25.65
N ASN A 418 18.70 -7.66 25.93
CA ASN A 418 17.50 -7.26 26.65
C ASN A 418 16.96 -5.93 26.11
N ILE A 419 16.33 -5.96 24.93
CA ILE A 419 15.64 -4.82 24.32
C ILE A 419 14.25 -4.59 24.95
N THR A 420 13.69 -5.60 25.59
CA THR A 420 12.33 -5.60 26.19
C THR A 420 12.02 -4.38 27.05
N PRO A 421 12.91 -3.90 27.95
CA PRO A 421 12.64 -2.72 28.77
C PRO A 421 12.55 -1.41 27.96
N LEU A 422 13.06 -1.37 26.74
CA LEU A 422 12.96 -0.15 25.92
C LEU A 422 11.54 0.08 25.39
N GLN A 423 10.79 -0.99 25.09
CA GLN A 423 9.50 -0.87 24.43
C GLN A 423 8.47 -0.07 25.24
N PRO A 424 8.20 -0.33 26.54
CA PRO A 424 7.29 0.51 27.33
C PRO A 424 7.74 1.97 27.40
N LEU A 425 9.07 2.18 27.47
CA LEU A 425 9.65 3.53 27.48
C LEU A 425 9.43 4.24 26.14
N LEU A 426 9.73 3.57 25.01
CA LEU A 426 9.52 4.10 23.67
C LEU A 426 8.05 4.48 23.45
N THR A 427 7.13 3.60 23.87
CA THR A 427 5.69 3.81 23.77
C THR A 427 5.24 5.01 24.60
N SER A 428 5.60 5.07 25.87
CA SER A 428 5.18 6.15 26.78
C SER A 428 5.71 7.53 26.35
N GLU A 429 6.97 7.61 25.93
CA GLU A 429 7.58 8.84 25.45
C GLU A 429 6.95 9.31 24.12
N LEU A 430 6.69 8.37 23.21
CA LEU A 430 6.00 8.68 21.96
C LEU A 430 4.56 9.13 22.20
N GLU A 431 3.83 8.48 23.12
CA GLU A 431 2.48 8.92 23.51
C GLU A 431 2.49 10.36 24.03
N VAL A 432 3.46 10.71 24.88
CA VAL A 432 3.62 12.08 25.37
C VAL A 432 3.91 13.04 24.23
N ALA A 433 4.82 12.69 23.32
CA ALA A 433 5.16 13.53 22.17
C ALA A 433 3.95 13.74 21.23
N VAL A 434 3.21 12.67 20.92
CA VAL A 434 2.00 12.74 20.07
C VAL A 434 0.90 13.56 20.72
N ARG A 435 0.68 13.41 22.04
CA ARG A 435 -0.28 14.23 22.78
C ARG A 435 0.10 15.71 22.78
N THR A 436 1.37 16.01 22.97
CA THR A 436 1.87 17.37 23.03
C THR A 436 1.77 18.09 21.70
N HIS A 437 2.10 17.41 20.60
CA HIS A 437 2.24 18.02 19.28
C HIS A 437 1.05 17.80 18.35
N LEU A 438 0.29 16.69 18.54
CA LEU A 438 -0.73 16.28 17.58
C LEU A 438 -2.15 16.16 18.17
N ALA A 439 -2.33 15.66 19.39
CA ALA A 439 -3.65 15.26 19.91
C ALA A 439 -4.28 16.24 20.91
N GLY A 440 -3.50 17.16 21.46
CA GLY A 440 -3.92 18.03 22.57
C GLY A 440 -4.06 17.28 23.91
N PRO A 441 -4.43 17.98 25.02
CA PRO A 441 -4.48 17.41 26.36
C PRO A 441 -5.56 16.34 26.47
N GLN A 442 -5.17 15.12 26.82
CA GLN A 442 -6.04 13.97 27.11
C GLN A 442 -5.56 13.23 28.35
N SER A 443 -6.47 12.50 29.00
CA SER A 443 -6.10 11.66 30.15
C SER A 443 -5.15 10.51 29.69
N PRO A 444 -4.10 10.23 30.51
CA PRO A 444 -3.22 9.10 30.24
C PRO A 444 -4.00 7.79 30.22
N GLN A 445 -3.75 6.94 29.24
CA GLN A 445 -4.20 5.56 29.29
C GLN A 445 -3.13 4.70 29.97
N PRO A 446 -3.50 3.67 30.74
CA PRO A 446 -2.52 2.79 31.36
C PRO A 446 -1.68 2.10 30.29
N ALA A 447 -0.36 2.03 30.53
CA ALA A 447 0.53 1.26 29.68
C ALA A 447 0.13 -0.22 29.71
N ARG A 448 0.18 -0.89 28.57
CA ARG A 448 -0.10 -2.33 28.49
C ARG A 448 0.96 -3.13 29.22
N SER A 449 0.53 -4.20 29.87
CA SER A 449 1.43 -5.20 30.42
C SER A 449 2.13 -5.96 29.31
N THR A 450 3.43 -5.77 29.17
CA THR A 450 4.30 -6.57 28.31
C THR A 450 5.02 -7.62 29.13
N THR A 451 5.44 -8.72 28.50
CA THR A 451 6.25 -9.72 29.20
C THR A 451 7.58 -9.15 29.67
N GLN A 452 8.06 -9.62 30.83
CA GLN A 452 9.43 -9.32 31.30
C GLN A 452 10.47 -10.29 30.71
N ASP A 453 10.03 -11.39 30.08
CA ASP A 453 10.91 -12.36 29.44
C ASP A 453 11.32 -11.89 28.03
N ALA A 454 12.59 -11.52 27.89
CA ALA A 454 13.13 -10.98 26.63
C ALA A 454 13.06 -11.97 25.47
N GLU A 455 13.22 -13.27 25.73
CA GLU A 455 13.11 -14.29 24.70
C GLU A 455 11.66 -14.56 24.33
N GLY A 456 10.74 -14.58 25.31
CA GLY A 456 9.29 -14.65 25.07
C GLY A 456 8.81 -13.50 24.20
N TYR A 457 9.30 -12.28 24.48
CA TYR A 457 9.04 -11.12 23.63
C TYR A 457 9.55 -11.30 22.19
N ARG A 458 10.79 -11.75 22.02
CA ARG A 458 11.38 -12.00 20.70
C ARG A 458 10.61 -13.06 19.91
N LEU A 459 10.18 -14.14 20.57
CA LEU A 459 9.34 -15.18 19.96
C LEU A 459 7.97 -14.63 19.52
N TYR A 460 7.36 -13.77 20.32
CA TYR A 460 6.11 -13.08 19.95
C TYR A 460 6.30 -12.23 18.70
N LEU A 461 7.36 -11.41 18.63
CA LEU A 461 7.62 -10.58 17.45
C LEU A 461 7.86 -11.41 16.20
N ALA A 462 8.61 -12.51 16.32
CA ALA A 462 8.79 -13.46 15.22
C ALA A 462 7.45 -14.08 14.78
N GLY A 463 6.59 -14.45 15.75
CA GLY A 463 5.24 -14.93 15.48
C GLY A 463 4.40 -13.90 14.70
N ARG A 464 4.47 -12.61 15.07
CA ARG A 464 3.82 -11.52 14.32
C ARG A 464 4.32 -11.40 12.88
N SER A 465 5.63 -11.53 12.68
CA SER A 465 6.23 -11.48 11.35
C SER A 465 5.70 -12.59 10.45
N TYR A 466 5.60 -13.83 10.91
CA TYR A 466 5.03 -14.95 10.16
C TYR A 466 3.51 -14.78 9.94
N TRP A 467 2.77 -14.33 10.94
CA TRP A 467 1.34 -14.06 10.81
C TRP A 467 1.04 -13.02 9.71
N ASN A 468 1.92 -12.02 9.56
CA ASN A 468 1.79 -10.97 8.55
C ASN A 468 2.00 -11.45 7.09
N GLN A 469 2.58 -12.62 6.87
CA GLN A 469 2.69 -13.22 5.54
C GLN A 469 1.34 -13.64 4.96
N ARG A 470 0.30 -13.78 5.79
CA ARG A 470 -1.08 -14.11 5.41
C ARG A 470 -1.23 -15.43 4.64
N THR A 471 -0.32 -16.37 4.85
CA THR A 471 -0.33 -17.72 4.28
C THR A 471 -0.64 -18.78 5.33
N ALA A 472 -1.14 -19.95 4.90
CA ALA A 472 -1.39 -21.07 5.81
C ALA A 472 -0.13 -21.51 6.59
N ASP A 473 1.01 -21.53 5.91
CA ASP A 473 2.29 -21.89 6.54
C ASP A 473 2.78 -20.79 7.48
N GLY A 474 2.60 -19.53 7.13
CA GLY A 474 2.84 -18.40 8.01
C GLY A 474 2.02 -18.49 9.30
N PHE A 475 0.73 -18.84 9.21
CA PHE A 475 -0.12 -19.03 10.40
C PHE A 475 0.32 -20.24 11.23
N ARG A 476 0.68 -21.36 10.61
CA ARG A 476 1.22 -22.53 11.36
C ARG A 476 2.50 -22.17 12.11
N ARG A 477 3.41 -21.47 11.43
CA ARG A 477 4.68 -21.06 12.05
C ARG A 477 4.48 -20.03 13.16
N SER A 478 3.55 -19.10 13.00
CA SER A 478 3.20 -18.12 14.05
C SER A 478 2.61 -18.81 15.29
N ILE A 479 1.75 -19.83 15.11
CA ILE A 479 1.19 -20.64 16.20
C ILE A 479 2.31 -21.32 17.03
N GLU A 480 3.31 -21.91 16.36
CA GLU A 480 4.45 -22.53 17.04
C GLU A 480 5.23 -21.50 17.89
N LEU A 481 5.51 -20.34 17.33
CA LEU A 481 6.28 -19.29 17.98
C LEU A 481 5.50 -18.65 19.16
N TYR A 482 4.20 -18.41 19.00
CA TYR A 482 3.39 -17.94 20.13
C TYR A 482 3.29 -18.95 21.25
N LYS A 483 3.18 -20.26 20.96
CA LYS A 483 3.23 -21.31 21.98
C LYS A 483 4.57 -21.30 22.72
N GLN A 484 5.68 -21.20 22.02
CA GLN A 484 7.00 -21.10 22.66
C GLN A 484 7.11 -19.83 23.54
N ALA A 485 6.52 -18.71 23.11
CA ALA A 485 6.47 -17.50 23.94
C ALA A 485 5.64 -17.72 25.21
N LEU A 486 4.50 -18.43 25.10
CA LEU A 486 3.61 -18.76 26.22
C LEU A 486 4.15 -19.85 27.16
N ASP A 487 4.99 -20.75 26.65
CA ASP A 487 5.74 -21.71 27.49
C ASP A 487 6.73 -20.98 28.42
N ARG A 488 7.25 -19.82 27.99
CA ARG A 488 8.14 -18.98 28.80
C ARG A 488 7.38 -18.05 29.73
N ASP A 489 6.32 -17.43 29.24
CA ASP A 489 5.46 -16.54 30.04
C ASP A 489 3.97 -16.81 29.73
N PRO A 490 3.32 -17.69 30.50
CA PRO A 490 1.90 -17.99 30.35
C PRO A 490 0.97 -16.79 30.60
N SER A 491 1.48 -15.71 31.19
CA SER A 491 0.73 -14.48 31.47
C SER A 491 0.80 -13.45 30.33
N TYR A 492 1.51 -13.76 29.24
CA TYR A 492 1.71 -12.83 28.13
C TYR A 492 0.45 -12.71 27.27
N ALA A 493 -0.42 -11.76 27.60
CA ALA A 493 -1.73 -11.57 26.98
C ALA A 493 -1.68 -11.34 25.46
N LEU A 494 -0.69 -10.57 24.97
CA LEU A 494 -0.53 -10.32 23.51
C LEU A 494 -0.16 -11.59 22.75
N ALA A 495 0.61 -12.49 23.34
CA ALA A 495 0.93 -13.78 22.70
C ALA A 495 -0.31 -14.68 22.60
N TRP A 496 -1.18 -14.67 23.61
CA TRP A 496 -2.48 -15.34 23.55
C TRP A 496 -3.39 -14.73 22.45
N ALA A 497 -3.42 -13.40 22.31
CA ALA A 497 -4.18 -12.74 21.26
C ALA A 497 -3.64 -13.08 19.86
N GLY A 498 -2.31 -13.08 19.66
CA GLY A 498 -1.69 -13.50 18.41
C GLY A 498 -1.93 -14.98 18.07
N LEU A 499 -1.93 -15.86 19.06
CA LEU A 499 -2.29 -17.27 18.92
C LEU A 499 -3.75 -17.42 18.49
N ALA A 500 -4.67 -16.65 19.09
CA ALA A 500 -6.08 -16.61 18.75
C ALA A 500 -6.31 -16.20 17.30
N ASP A 501 -5.68 -15.10 16.88
CA ASP A 501 -5.73 -14.59 15.50
C ASP A 501 -5.26 -15.64 14.49
N SER A 502 -4.15 -16.30 14.80
CA SER A 502 -3.57 -17.31 13.90
C SER A 502 -4.48 -18.53 13.75
N TYR A 503 -5.07 -19.02 14.84
CA TYR A 503 -6.05 -20.10 14.78
C TYR A 503 -7.32 -19.68 14.02
N GLY A 504 -7.84 -18.46 14.26
CA GLY A 504 -9.05 -17.96 13.60
C GLY A 504 -8.86 -17.86 12.09
N LEU A 505 -7.76 -17.28 11.62
CA LEU A 505 -7.47 -17.12 10.18
C LEU A 505 -7.17 -18.47 9.52
N LEU A 506 -6.47 -19.38 10.18
CA LEU A 506 -6.21 -20.72 9.65
C LEU A 506 -7.51 -21.49 9.47
N GLY A 507 -8.43 -21.44 10.44
CA GLY A 507 -9.75 -22.05 10.36
C GLY A 507 -10.66 -21.42 9.31
N PHE A 508 -10.48 -20.12 9.03
CA PHE A 508 -11.23 -19.41 7.99
C PHE A 508 -10.76 -19.77 6.57
N GLN A 509 -9.44 -19.90 6.34
CA GLN A 509 -8.87 -19.99 5.00
C GLN A 509 -8.59 -21.40 4.50
N SER A 510 -8.05 -22.30 5.35
CA SER A 510 -7.35 -23.47 4.83
C SER A 510 -7.40 -24.73 5.69
N ALA A 511 -8.15 -24.73 6.80
CA ALA A 511 -8.19 -25.87 7.71
C ALA A 511 -9.64 -26.17 8.17
N LEU A 512 -9.83 -27.30 8.84
CA LEU A 512 -11.13 -27.70 9.38
C LEU A 512 -11.64 -26.67 10.41
N PRO A 513 -12.76 -25.97 10.16
CA PRO A 513 -13.27 -24.95 11.07
C PRO A 513 -13.51 -25.49 12.49
N ARG A 514 -14.02 -26.72 12.61
CA ARG A 514 -14.29 -27.39 13.89
C ARG A 514 -13.05 -27.63 14.74
N GLU A 515 -11.87 -27.68 14.15
CA GLU A 515 -10.62 -27.84 14.88
C GLU A 515 -10.08 -26.52 15.38
N PHE A 516 -10.11 -25.48 14.58
CA PHE A 516 -9.35 -24.25 14.83
C PHE A 516 -10.15 -23.14 15.50
N PHE A 517 -11.45 -22.97 15.19
CA PHE A 517 -12.27 -21.93 15.84
C PHE A 517 -12.45 -22.14 17.36
N PRO A 518 -12.64 -23.36 17.88
CA PRO A 518 -12.63 -23.56 19.33
C PRO A 518 -11.32 -23.17 19.99
N LYS A 519 -10.16 -23.47 19.37
CA LYS A 519 -8.83 -23.06 19.85
C LYS A 519 -8.66 -21.55 19.80
N ALA A 520 -9.16 -20.88 18.73
CA ALA A 520 -9.13 -19.42 18.62
C ALA A 520 -9.94 -18.77 19.75
N ARG A 521 -11.12 -19.30 20.06
CA ARG A 521 -11.97 -18.83 21.17
C ARG A 521 -11.25 -18.96 22.51
N GLU A 522 -10.73 -20.13 22.83
CA GLU A 522 -10.04 -20.39 24.07
C GLU A 522 -8.85 -19.42 24.26
N ALA A 523 -8.04 -19.26 23.24
CA ALA A 523 -6.90 -18.36 23.27
C ALA A 523 -7.34 -16.88 23.41
N ALA A 524 -8.38 -16.45 22.71
CA ALA A 524 -8.91 -15.09 22.82
C ALA A 524 -9.49 -14.82 24.20
N GLN A 525 -10.24 -15.77 24.78
CA GLN A 525 -10.76 -15.66 26.14
C GLN A 525 -9.64 -15.59 27.16
N LYS A 526 -8.58 -16.39 26.98
CA LYS A 526 -7.41 -16.35 27.85
C LYS A 526 -6.68 -15.01 27.79
N ALA A 527 -6.53 -14.45 26.58
CA ALA A 527 -5.98 -13.11 26.39
C ALA A 527 -6.80 -12.04 27.16
N LEU A 528 -8.14 -12.10 27.05
CA LEU A 528 -9.05 -11.16 27.70
C LEU A 528 -9.13 -11.34 29.22
N GLN A 529 -8.89 -12.55 29.75
CA GLN A 529 -8.75 -12.78 31.21
C GLN A 529 -7.49 -12.11 31.76
N LEU A 530 -6.42 -12.03 30.96
CA LEU A 530 -5.15 -11.42 31.35
C LEU A 530 -5.13 -9.90 31.11
N ASP A 531 -5.76 -9.44 30.03
CA ASP A 531 -5.93 -8.03 29.69
C ASP A 531 -7.26 -7.80 28.95
N GLU A 532 -8.28 -7.32 29.65
CA GLU A 532 -9.61 -7.03 29.11
C GLU A 532 -9.64 -5.89 28.08
N GLY A 533 -8.58 -5.08 28.04
CA GLY A 533 -8.40 -3.95 27.12
C GLY A 533 -7.89 -4.33 25.73
N LEU A 534 -7.72 -5.62 25.40
CA LEU A 534 -7.19 -6.07 24.13
C LEU A 534 -8.25 -6.02 23.01
N ALA A 535 -8.22 -4.97 22.19
CA ALA A 535 -9.08 -4.84 21.01
C ALA A 535 -8.87 -5.99 20.00
N GLU A 536 -7.65 -6.49 19.89
CA GLU A 536 -7.25 -7.60 19.04
C GLU A 536 -8.00 -8.88 19.46
N ALA A 537 -7.94 -9.24 20.73
CA ALA A 537 -8.62 -10.43 21.26
C ALA A 537 -10.15 -10.30 21.20
N GLN A 538 -10.71 -9.12 21.45
CA GLN A 538 -12.16 -8.84 21.25
C GLN A 538 -12.55 -9.04 19.79
N THR A 539 -11.73 -8.55 18.85
CA THR A 539 -12.01 -8.71 17.41
C THR A 539 -12.00 -10.19 16.99
N THR A 540 -11.02 -10.96 17.47
CA THR A 540 -10.95 -12.39 17.15
C THR A 540 -12.12 -13.16 17.75
N LEU A 541 -12.50 -12.85 18.99
CA LEU A 541 -13.66 -13.48 19.62
C LEU A 541 -14.98 -13.12 18.89
N ALA A 542 -15.12 -11.86 18.44
CA ALA A 542 -16.24 -11.43 17.60
C ALA A 542 -16.26 -12.19 16.26
N MET A 543 -15.12 -12.39 15.63
CA MET A 543 -14.99 -13.19 14.40
C MET A 543 -15.41 -14.64 14.63
N VAL A 544 -15.00 -15.27 15.74
CA VAL A 544 -15.42 -16.64 16.08
C VAL A 544 -16.93 -16.72 16.26
N ASN A 545 -17.51 -15.79 17.02
CA ASN A 545 -18.98 -15.74 17.23
C ASN A 545 -19.74 -15.51 15.93
N ALA A 546 -19.23 -14.65 15.03
CA ALA A 546 -19.88 -14.39 13.74
C ALA A 546 -19.79 -15.59 12.78
N LEU A 547 -18.56 -16.10 12.55
CA LEU A 547 -18.28 -17.02 11.46
C LEU A 547 -18.52 -18.49 11.79
N TYR A 548 -18.41 -18.86 13.08
CA TYR A 548 -18.46 -20.25 13.52
C TYR A 548 -19.65 -20.54 14.43
N ASP A 549 -19.91 -19.70 15.43
CA ASP A 549 -21.02 -19.89 16.38
C ASP A 549 -22.36 -19.41 15.84
N TRP A 550 -22.30 -18.47 14.86
CA TRP A 550 -23.46 -17.75 14.32
C TRP A 550 -24.22 -16.97 15.39
N ASN A 551 -23.50 -16.52 16.41
CA ASN A 551 -24.02 -15.67 17.47
C ASN A 551 -23.88 -14.19 17.07
N TRP A 552 -24.78 -13.73 16.24
CA TRP A 552 -24.77 -12.40 15.63
C TRP A 552 -24.77 -11.26 16.65
N VAL A 553 -25.52 -11.41 17.76
CA VAL A 553 -25.64 -10.40 18.80
C VAL A 553 -24.33 -10.28 19.58
N ALA A 554 -23.75 -11.40 20.00
CA ALA A 554 -22.48 -11.37 20.72
C ALA A 554 -21.33 -10.87 19.83
N ALA A 555 -21.30 -11.26 18.55
CA ALA A 555 -20.33 -10.79 17.59
C ALA A 555 -20.37 -9.26 17.45
N GLU A 556 -21.55 -8.68 17.24
CA GLU A 556 -21.72 -7.24 17.09
C GLU A 556 -21.30 -6.49 18.38
N ALA A 557 -21.69 -6.96 19.54
CA ALA A 557 -21.31 -6.35 20.82
C ALA A 557 -19.78 -6.32 21.00
N GLN A 558 -19.11 -7.41 20.63
CA GLN A 558 -17.66 -7.52 20.75
C GLN A 558 -16.90 -6.69 19.69
N PHE A 559 -17.39 -6.59 18.44
CA PHE A 559 -16.82 -5.67 17.46
C PHE A 559 -16.92 -4.22 17.92
N ARG A 560 -18.07 -3.80 18.43
CA ARG A 560 -18.26 -2.46 18.99
C ARG A 560 -17.31 -2.24 20.16
N ARG A 561 -17.18 -3.22 21.06
CA ARG A 561 -16.24 -3.14 22.20
C ARG A 561 -14.78 -3.02 21.73
N ALA A 562 -14.36 -3.77 20.71
CA ALA A 562 -13.03 -3.64 20.14
C ALA A 562 -12.78 -2.23 19.59
N ILE A 563 -13.74 -1.63 18.89
CA ILE A 563 -13.66 -0.27 18.36
C ILE A 563 -13.64 0.79 19.48
N GLU A 564 -14.40 0.59 20.56
CA GLU A 564 -14.34 1.46 21.76
C GLU A 564 -12.95 1.43 22.39
N LEU A 565 -12.34 0.25 22.50
CA LEU A 565 -11.00 0.05 23.07
C LEU A 565 -9.89 0.63 22.18
N ASN A 566 -10.06 0.57 20.87
CA ASN A 566 -9.12 1.13 19.91
C ASN A 566 -9.83 1.57 18.62
N ARG A 567 -10.18 2.86 18.55
CA ARG A 567 -10.86 3.46 17.39
C ARG A 567 -10.00 3.51 16.13
N GLY A 568 -8.68 3.41 16.26
CA GLY A 568 -7.73 3.36 15.17
C GLY A 568 -7.39 1.92 14.73
N TYR A 569 -8.03 0.90 15.28
CA TYR A 569 -7.74 -0.49 14.91
C TYR A 569 -8.47 -0.88 13.62
N ALA A 570 -7.81 -0.71 12.48
CA ALA A 570 -8.35 -0.96 11.14
C ALA A 570 -9.00 -2.36 11.00
N THR A 571 -8.42 -3.38 11.64
CA THR A 571 -8.90 -4.77 11.58
C THR A 571 -10.29 -4.93 12.24
N ALA A 572 -10.58 -4.18 13.33
CA ALA A 572 -11.91 -4.23 13.97
C ALA A 572 -12.98 -3.63 13.04
N HIS A 573 -12.73 -2.44 12.47
CA HIS A 573 -13.62 -1.83 11.48
C HIS A 573 -13.83 -2.71 10.26
N HIS A 574 -12.76 -3.31 9.74
CA HIS A 574 -12.79 -4.22 8.61
C HIS A 574 -13.71 -5.42 8.88
N TRP A 575 -13.47 -6.20 9.93
CA TRP A 575 -14.29 -7.38 10.25
C TRP A 575 -15.70 -7.02 10.66
N TYR A 576 -15.90 -5.89 11.34
CA TYR A 576 -17.25 -5.41 11.66
C TYR A 576 -18.04 -5.05 10.40
N GLY A 577 -17.39 -4.36 9.45
CA GLY A 577 -18.01 -4.08 8.16
C GLY A 577 -18.37 -5.34 7.36
N VAL A 578 -17.50 -6.35 7.36
CA VAL A 578 -17.79 -7.67 6.76
C VAL A 578 -18.98 -8.35 7.44
N HIS A 579 -19.06 -8.33 8.77
CA HIS A 579 -20.16 -8.87 9.56
C HIS A 579 -21.50 -8.17 9.24
N LEU A 580 -21.52 -6.85 9.16
CA LEU A 580 -22.68 -6.07 8.78
C LEU A 580 -23.13 -6.36 7.34
N GLY A 581 -22.18 -6.51 6.41
CA GLY A 581 -22.42 -6.87 5.03
C GLY A 581 -23.09 -8.24 4.89
N ALA A 582 -22.64 -9.23 5.66
CA ALA A 582 -23.23 -10.56 5.72
C ALA A 582 -24.72 -10.54 6.17
N GLN A 583 -25.09 -9.59 7.03
CA GLN A 583 -26.48 -9.39 7.48
C GLN A 583 -27.32 -8.55 6.50
N GLY A 584 -26.75 -8.04 5.41
CA GLY A 584 -27.41 -7.15 4.46
C GLY A 584 -27.56 -5.70 4.96
N ARG A 585 -26.88 -5.31 6.06
CA ARG A 585 -26.82 -3.92 6.59
C ARG A 585 -25.77 -3.12 5.81
N LEU A 586 -25.99 -2.98 4.50
CA LEU A 586 -24.96 -2.58 3.54
C LEU A 586 -24.49 -1.12 3.71
N ASP A 587 -25.33 -0.21 4.23
CA ASP A 587 -24.91 1.18 4.48
C ASP A 587 -23.98 1.28 5.68
N GLU A 588 -24.27 0.51 6.73
CA GLU A 588 -23.41 0.42 7.90
C GLU A 588 -22.10 -0.29 7.56
N ALA A 589 -22.18 -1.38 6.78
CA ALA A 589 -21.01 -2.06 6.26
C ALA A 589 -20.08 -1.11 5.47
N SER A 590 -20.66 -0.30 4.57
CA SER A 590 -19.91 0.70 3.80
C SER A 590 -19.23 1.72 4.70
N ARG A 591 -19.89 2.19 5.76
CA ARG A 591 -19.28 3.15 6.70
C ARG A 591 -18.05 2.55 7.40
N GLU A 592 -18.18 1.36 7.97
CA GLU A 592 -17.10 0.69 8.68
C GLU A 592 -15.93 0.32 7.76
N LEU A 593 -16.21 -0.18 6.56
CA LEU A 593 -15.18 -0.51 5.57
C LEU A 593 -14.47 0.73 5.04
N ASN A 594 -15.16 1.87 4.89
CA ASN A 594 -14.52 3.14 4.54
C ASN A 594 -13.64 3.69 5.68
N LEU A 595 -14.01 3.46 6.95
CA LEU A 595 -13.11 3.77 8.09
C LEU A 595 -11.87 2.89 8.04
N ALA A 596 -12.02 1.59 7.78
CA ALA A 596 -10.89 0.68 7.59
C ALA A 596 -9.99 1.12 6.43
N LEU A 597 -10.56 1.52 5.28
CA LEU A 597 -9.81 2.08 4.13
C LEU A 597 -9.08 3.38 4.47
N GLY A 598 -9.70 4.24 5.29
CA GLY A 598 -9.06 5.47 5.75
C GLY A 598 -7.84 5.21 6.65
N LEU A 599 -7.84 4.09 7.37
CA LEU A 599 -6.74 3.66 8.25
C LEU A 599 -5.71 2.81 7.51
N ASP A 600 -6.12 2.00 6.52
CA ASP A 600 -5.27 1.05 5.79
C ASP A 600 -5.53 1.07 4.27
N PRO A 601 -5.28 2.21 3.59
CA PRO A 601 -5.63 2.41 2.18
C PRO A 601 -4.83 1.55 1.20
N LEU A 602 -3.66 1.05 1.59
CA LEU A 602 -2.80 0.21 0.75
C LEU A 602 -2.91 -1.29 1.06
N SER A 603 -3.87 -1.70 1.88
CA SER A 603 -4.13 -3.11 2.17
C SER A 603 -4.99 -3.75 1.05
N PRO A 604 -4.49 -4.77 0.33
CA PRO A 604 -5.28 -5.47 -0.68
C PRO A 604 -6.58 -6.05 -0.12
N VAL A 605 -6.54 -6.64 1.08
CA VAL A 605 -7.72 -7.27 1.70
C VAL A 605 -8.78 -6.26 2.12
N VAL A 606 -8.37 -5.07 2.59
CA VAL A 606 -9.32 -4.01 2.97
C VAL A 606 -9.98 -3.42 1.72
N ASN A 607 -9.20 -3.18 0.65
CA ASN A 607 -9.75 -2.72 -0.63
C ASN A 607 -10.73 -3.74 -1.22
N LEU A 608 -10.38 -5.03 -1.23
CA LEU A 608 -11.27 -6.10 -1.67
C LEU A 608 -12.60 -6.06 -0.90
N ASN A 609 -12.53 -6.08 0.43
CA ASN A 609 -13.75 -6.18 1.26
C ASN A 609 -14.59 -4.90 1.22
N ALA A 610 -13.98 -3.73 0.96
CA ALA A 610 -14.72 -2.50 0.73
C ALA A 610 -15.59 -2.54 -0.54
N GLY A 611 -15.29 -3.43 -1.48
CA GLY A 611 -16.12 -3.67 -2.67
C GLY A 611 -17.39 -4.51 -2.40
N TYR A 612 -17.44 -5.29 -1.32
CA TYR A 612 -18.58 -6.17 -1.08
C TYR A 612 -19.93 -5.46 -0.90
N PRO A 613 -20.06 -4.31 -0.24
CA PRO A 613 -21.37 -3.65 -0.16
C PRO A 613 -21.93 -3.26 -1.54
N ALA A 614 -21.08 -2.88 -2.49
CA ALA A 614 -21.49 -2.63 -3.88
C ALA A 614 -21.84 -3.94 -4.59
N TYR A 615 -21.02 -4.97 -4.43
CA TYR A 615 -21.23 -6.29 -4.99
C TYR A 615 -22.58 -6.91 -4.51
N TYR A 616 -22.89 -6.83 -3.23
CA TYR A 616 -24.15 -7.32 -2.66
C TYR A 616 -25.38 -6.48 -3.07
N ARG A 617 -25.18 -5.24 -3.58
CA ARG A 617 -26.20 -4.40 -4.20
C ARG A 617 -26.35 -4.63 -5.70
N HIS A 618 -25.66 -5.62 -6.28
CA HIS A 618 -25.59 -5.89 -7.72
C HIS A 618 -24.97 -4.75 -8.54
N ARG A 619 -24.17 -3.88 -7.89
CA ARG A 619 -23.39 -2.80 -8.54
C ARG A 619 -22.00 -3.31 -8.89
N TYR A 620 -21.94 -4.28 -9.82
CA TYR A 620 -20.72 -5.03 -10.07
C TYR A 620 -19.56 -4.18 -10.57
N ARG A 621 -19.82 -3.16 -11.41
CA ARG A 621 -18.78 -2.24 -11.88
C ARG A 621 -18.17 -1.40 -10.77
N GLU A 622 -19.00 -0.94 -9.82
CA GLU A 622 -18.51 -0.23 -8.64
C GLU A 622 -17.65 -1.14 -7.76
N ALA A 623 -18.05 -2.39 -7.58
CA ALA A 623 -17.27 -3.38 -6.86
C ALA A 623 -15.94 -3.69 -7.56
N LEU A 624 -15.94 -3.84 -8.89
CA LEU A 624 -14.75 -4.09 -9.71
C LEU A 624 -13.69 -3.02 -9.52
N ASN A 625 -14.04 -1.73 -9.41
CA ASN A 625 -13.07 -0.65 -9.17
C ASN A 625 -12.23 -0.89 -7.89
N LEU A 626 -12.85 -1.44 -6.84
CA LEU A 626 -12.14 -1.75 -5.59
C LEU A 626 -11.39 -3.09 -5.66
N PHE A 627 -11.93 -4.07 -6.39
CA PHE A 627 -11.26 -5.34 -6.64
C PHE A 627 -10.03 -5.15 -7.52
N ASP A 628 -10.10 -4.29 -8.55
CA ASP A 628 -8.99 -3.90 -9.41
C ASP A 628 -7.89 -3.20 -8.60
N LYS A 629 -8.28 -2.31 -7.68
CA LYS A 629 -7.31 -1.68 -6.78
C LYS A 629 -6.63 -2.70 -5.86
N ALA A 630 -7.34 -3.71 -5.38
CA ALA A 630 -6.75 -4.79 -4.59
C ALA A 630 -5.72 -5.60 -5.40
N VAL A 631 -6.00 -5.90 -6.68
CA VAL A 631 -5.06 -6.55 -7.61
C VAL A 631 -3.89 -5.63 -7.93
N ALA A 632 -4.12 -4.33 -8.17
CA ALA A 632 -3.06 -3.36 -8.42
C ALA A 632 -2.08 -3.24 -7.23
N LEU A 633 -2.60 -3.34 -6.00
CA LEU A 633 -1.78 -3.33 -4.77
C LEU A 633 -0.98 -4.63 -4.57
N ASN A 634 -1.55 -5.75 -4.96
CA ASN A 634 -0.88 -7.06 -4.93
C ASN A 634 -1.42 -7.98 -6.05
N PRO A 635 -0.73 -8.03 -7.20
CA PRO A 635 -1.15 -8.87 -8.33
C PRO A 635 -1.23 -10.38 -8.02
N SER A 636 -0.52 -10.86 -7.00
CA SER A 636 -0.57 -12.26 -6.56
C SER A 636 -1.65 -12.53 -5.49
N PHE A 637 -2.50 -11.56 -5.18
CA PHE A 637 -3.56 -11.73 -4.18
C PHE A 637 -4.74 -12.52 -4.76
N ALA A 638 -4.63 -13.85 -4.75
CA ALA A 638 -5.62 -14.77 -5.31
C ALA A 638 -7.10 -14.46 -4.93
N PRO A 639 -7.46 -14.06 -3.67
CA PRO A 639 -8.84 -13.71 -3.36
C PRO A 639 -9.44 -12.60 -4.24
N ALA A 640 -8.65 -11.59 -4.63
CA ALA A 640 -9.16 -10.53 -5.49
C ALA A 640 -9.50 -11.04 -6.90
N HIS A 641 -8.71 -11.93 -7.48
CA HIS A 641 -9.01 -12.59 -8.75
C HIS A 641 -10.28 -13.44 -8.66
N SER A 642 -10.52 -14.15 -7.54
CA SER A 642 -11.78 -14.89 -7.30
C SER A 642 -13.01 -13.97 -7.30
N GLU A 643 -12.92 -12.80 -6.68
CA GLU A 643 -14.05 -11.88 -6.61
C GLU A 643 -14.25 -11.10 -7.91
N ARG A 644 -13.16 -10.77 -8.63
CA ARG A 644 -13.24 -10.24 -10.01
C ARG A 644 -13.91 -11.23 -10.96
N MET A 645 -13.51 -12.49 -10.91
CA MET A 645 -14.18 -13.59 -11.66
C MET A 645 -15.68 -13.53 -11.44
N SER A 646 -16.09 -13.47 -10.19
CA SER A 646 -17.50 -13.47 -9.79
C SER A 646 -18.23 -12.22 -10.26
N ALA A 647 -17.63 -11.06 -10.08
CA ALA A 647 -18.19 -9.78 -10.50
C ALA A 647 -18.32 -9.68 -12.03
N TYR A 648 -17.30 -10.09 -12.79
CA TYR A 648 -17.38 -10.13 -14.26
C TYR A 648 -18.45 -11.10 -14.76
N ALA A 649 -18.58 -12.29 -14.16
CA ALA A 649 -19.61 -13.26 -14.55
C ALA A 649 -21.02 -12.68 -14.34
N LEU A 650 -21.26 -12.01 -13.21
CA LEU A 650 -22.54 -11.42 -12.87
C LEU A 650 -22.84 -10.11 -13.64
N ASP A 651 -21.80 -9.37 -14.05
CA ASP A 651 -21.91 -8.19 -14.93
C ASP A 651 -22.08 -8.56 -16.42
N GLY A 652 -22.12 -9.88 -16.75
CA GLY A 652 -22.34 -10.37 -18.11
C GLY A 652 -21.07 -10.41 -18.98
N ASN A 653 -19.88 -10.45 -18.39
CA ASN A 653 -18.61 -10.59 -19.08
C ASN A 653 -17.96 -11.98 -18.83
N PRO A 654 -18.45 -13.06 -19.47
CA PRO A 654 -17.94 -14.41 -19.25
C PRO A 654 -16.50 -14.61 -19.70
N THR A 655 -16.02 -13.85 -20.69
CA THR A 655 -14.64 -13.94 -21.15
C THR A 655 -13.66 -13.46 -20.08
N ALA A 656 -13.90 -12.30 -19.49
CA ALA A 656 -13.08 -11.82 -18.39
C ALA A 656 -13.17 -12.74 -17.16
N ALA A 657 -14.38 -13.24 -16.84
CA ALA A 657 -14.56 -14.19 -15.75
C ALA A 657 -13.75 -15.48 -15.94
N ALA A 658 -13.68 -16.01 -17.15
CA ALA A 658 -12.91 -17.21 -17.47
C ALA A 658 -11.39 -17.01 -17.27
N LEU A 659 -10.86 -15.85 -17.67
CA LEU A 659 -9.47 -15.51 -17.48
C LEU A 659 -9.11 -15.31 -15.99
N GLU A 660 -9.97 -14.64 -15.23
CA GLU A 660 -9.79 -14.47 -13.79
C GLU A 660 -9.88 -15.81 -13.02
N ALA A 661 -10.72 -16.74 -13.46
CA ALA A 661 -10.74 -18.10 -12.91
C ALA A 661 -9.42 -18.83 -13.11
N LEU A 662 -8.84 -18.72 -14.29
CA LEU A 662 -7.53 -19.31 -14.61
C LEU A 662 -6.44 -18.69 -13.73
N GLU A 663 -6.42 -17.36 -13.59
CA GLU A 663 -5.41 -16.68 -12.79
C GLU A 663 -5.55 -17.01 -11.30
N PHE A 664 -6.79 -17.02 -10.76
CA PHE A 664 -7.04 -17.50 -9.41
C PHE A 664 -6.46 -18.89 -9.15
N LEU A 665 -6.66 -19.84 -10.08
CA LEU A 665 -6.16 -21.21 -9.93
C LEU A 665 -4.65 -21.29 -9.98
N ARG A 666 -3.99 -20.48 -10.84
CA ARG A 666 -2.53 -20.37 -10.89
C ARG A 666 -1.96 -19.85 -9.57
N LEU A 667 -2.51 -18.77 -9.07
CA LEU A 667 -2.08 -18.12 -7.82
C LEU A 667 -2.37 -18.97 -6.57
N SER A 668 -3.41 -19.81 -6.63
CA SER A 668 -3.75 -20.74 -5.54
C SER A 668 -2.86 -21.99 -5.49
N GLY A 669 -1.85 -22.10 -6.34
CA GLY A 669 -0.96 -23.26 -6.42
C GLY A 669 -1.58 -24.51 -7.05
N SER A 670 -2.80 -24.41 -7.58
CA SER A 670 -3.53 -25.52 -8.20
C SER A 670 -3.13 -25.72 -9.68
N ARG A 671 -1.86 -26.02 -9.94
CA ARG A 671 -1.29 -26.12 -11.30
C ARG A 671 -2.05 -27.09 -12.20
N GLU A 672 -2.45 -28.25 -11.69
CA GLU A 672 -3.25 -29.25 -12.44
C GLU A 672 -4.61 -28.66 -12.84
N PHE A 673 -5.29 -27.96 -11.93
CA PHE A 673 -6.57 -27.34 -12.20
C PHE A 673 -6.45 -26.21 -13.21
N ALA A 674 -5.43 -25.36 -13.06
CA ALA A 674 -5.16 -24.27 -14.00
C ALA A 674 -4.91 -24.81 -15.41
N ALA A 675 -4.07 -25.85 -15.56
CA ALA A 675 -3.81 -26.48 -16.84
C ALA A 675 -5.06 -27.10 -17.48
N ALA A 676 -5.93 -27.72 -16.67
CA ALA A 676 -7.15 -28.34 -17.17
C ALA A 676 -8.19 -27.33 -17.66
N VAL A 677 -8.30 -26.15 -17.04
CA VAL A 677 -9.27 -25.12 -17.44
C VAL A 677 -8.72 -24.14 -18.48
N GLU A 678 -7.40 -24.06 -18.66
CA GLU A 678 -6.74 -23.08 -19.53
C GLU A 678 -7.28 -23.06 -20.97
N PRO A 679 -7.54 -24.21 -21.67
CA PRO A 679 -8.08 -24.17 -23.02
C PRO A 679 -9.44 -23.50 -23.12
N ALA A 680 -10.35 -23.80 -22.19
CA ALA A 680 -11.68 -23.19 -22.13
C ALA A 680 -11.59 -21.70 -21.73
N ALA A 681 -10.70 -21.35 -20.78
CA ALA A 681 -10.50 -19.98 -20.35
C ALA A 681 -9.98 -19.08 -21.49
N LYS A 682 -9.03 -19.56 -22.28
CA LYS A 682 -8.51 -18.83 -23.48
C LYS A 682 -9.57 -18.63 -24.57
N GLN A 683 -10.58 -19.50 -24.62
CA GLN A 683 -11.74 -19.37 -25.53
C GLN A 683 -12.84 -18.48 -24.96
N GLY A 684 -12.74 -18.04 -23.71
CA GLY A 684 -13.76 -17.28 -23.01
C GLY A 684 -15.00 -18.12 -22.63
N ASP A 685 -14.90 -19.46 -22.68
CA ASP A 685 -16.01 -20.36 -22.30
C ASP A 685 -16.04 -20.57 -20.77
N TYR A 686 -16.58 -19.57 -20.08
CA TYR A 686 -16.72 -19.61 -18.62
C TYR A 686 -17.51 -20.81 -18.09
N PRO A 687 -18.66 -21.21 -18.69
CA PRO A 687 -19.35 -22.43 -18.27
C PRO A 687 -18.50 -23.70 -18.39
N ALA A 688 -17.66 -23.85 -19.43
CA ALA A 688 -16.74 -24.98 -19.55
C ALA A 688 -15.65 -24.96 -18.47
N VAL A 689 -15.10 -23.76 -18.15
CA VAL A 689 -14.18 -23.57 -17.03
C VAL A 689 -14.80 -24.06 -15.73
N LEU A 690 -16.03 -23.62 -15.42
CA LEU A 690 -16.74 -24.02 -14.18
C LEU A 690 -17.00 -25.50 -14.10
N ARG A 691 -17.46 -26.14 -15.21
CA ARG A 691 -17.71 -27.60 -15.25
C ARG A 691 -16.43 -28.39 -15.00
N THR A 692 -15.35 -28.04 -15.67
CA THR A 692 -14.06 -28.70 -15.50
C THR A 692 -13.53 -28.52 -14.07
N TRP A 693 -13.61 -27.31 -13.54
CA TRP A 693 -13.17 -27.03 -12.18
C TRP A 693 -14.01 -27.78 -11.14
N LEU A 694 -15.34 -27.79 -11.27
CA LEU A 694 -16.24 -28.53 -10.35
C LEU A 694 -15.90 -30.02 -10.32
N ALA A 695 -15.70 -30.64 -11.49
CA ALA A 695 -15.35 -32.06 -11.58
C ALA A 695 -14.03 -32.38 -10.87
N LEU A 696 -13.02 -31.50 -11.01
CA LEU A 696 -11.72 -31.65 -10.35
C LEU A 696 -11.85 -31.51 -8.81
N VAL A 697 -12.61 -30.50 -8.35
CA VAL A 697 -12.88 -30.31 -6.92
C VAL A 697 -13.63 -31.52 -6.32
N GLU A 698 -14.62 -32.06 -7.01
CA GLU A 698 -15.37 -33.25 -6.56
C GLU A 698 -14.43 -34.47 -6.41
N LYS A 699 -13.45 -34.61 -7.28
CA LYS A 699 -12.41 -35.64 -7.18
C LYS A 699 -11.47 -35.37 -5.98
N GLN A 700 -11.01 -34.14 -5.80
CA GLN A 700 -10.09 -33.71 -4.73
C GLN A 700 -10.71 -33.95 -3.33
N VAL A 701 -11.99 -33.67 -3.15
CA VAL A 701 -12.71 -33.86 -1.86
C VAL A 701 -12.64 -35.31 -1.33
N SER A 702 -12.38 -36.29 -2.20
CA SER A 702 -12.22 -37.69 -1.76
C SER A 702 -10.88 -37.97 -1.10
N THR A 703 -9.88 -37.12 -1.28
CA THR A 703 -8.50 -37.33 -0.84
C THR A 703 -8.03 -36.33 0.22
N GLU A 704 -8.60 -35.11 0.21
CA GLU A 704 -8.20 -34.06 1.13
C GLU A 704 -9.37 -33.12 1.50
N TYR A 705 -9.15 -32.29 2.53
CA TYR A 705 -10.15 -31.30 2.91
C TYR A 705 -10.23 -30.16 1.90
N VAL A 706 -11.39 -30.00 1.31
CA VAL A 706 -11.76 -28.84 0.50
C VAL A 706 -13.03 -28.21 1.10
N SER A 707 -13.04 -26.89 1.26
CA SER A 707 -14.24 -26.19 1.75
C SER A 707 -15.46 -26.49 0.87
N PRO A 708 -16.56 -27.04 1.40
CA PRO A 708 -17.75 -27.35 0.62
C PRO A 708 -18.40 -26.14 -0.04
N MET A 709 -18.08 -24.93 0.41
CA MET A 709 -18.59 -23.70 -0.19
C MET A 709 -18.08 -23.47 -1.62
N ARG A 710 -16.87 -23.98 -1.95
CA ARG A 710 -16.32 -23.87 -3.31
C ARG A 710 -17.18 -24.63 -4.34
N PRO A 711 -17.39 -25.95 -4.22
CA PRO A 711 -18.26 -26.67 -5.15
C PRO A 711 -19.73 -26.21 -5.09
N ALA A 712 -20.22 -25.74 -3.93
CA ALA A 712 -21.56 -25.16 -3.84
C ALA A 712 -21.73 -23.92 -4.73
N ARG A 713 -20.72 -22.99 -4.70
CA ARG A 713 -20.71 -21.77 -5.50
C ARG A 713 -20.55 -22.06 -7.00
N LEU A 714 -19.69 -23.02 -7.36
CA LEU A 714 -19.53 -23.47 -8.76
C LEU A 714 -20.81 -24.09 -9.31
N ALA A 715 -21.49 -24.94 -8.53
CA ALA A 715 -22.75 -25.53 -8.92
C ALA A 715 -23.89 -24.49 -9.06
N ALA A 716 -23.94 -23.51 -8.14
CA ALA A 716 -24.90 -22.42 -8.23
C ALA A 716 -24.68 -21.57 -9.50
N ALA A 717 -23.44 -21.24 -9.82
CA ALA A 717 -23.06 -20.50 -11.03
C ALA A 717 -23.39 -21.26 -12.33
N LEU A 718 -23.38 -22.59 -12.29
CA LEU A 718 -23.81 -23.45 -13.40
C LEU A 718 -25.35 -23.67 -13.46
N GLY A 719 -26.09 -23.15 -12.49
CA GLY A 719 -27.55 -23.37 -12.38
C GLY A 719 -27.97 -24.75 -11.85
N ASP A 720 -27.01 -25.58 -11.40
CA ASP A 720 -27.28 -26.89 -10.80
C ASP A 720 -27.70 -26.74 -9.33
N ARG A 721 -28.97 -26.51 -9.12
CA ARG A 721 -29.54 -26.23 -7.80
C ARG A 721 -29.35 -27.39 -6.84
N ASP A 722 -29.63 -28.62 -7.28
CA ASP A 722 -29.62 -29.79 -6.38
C ASP A 722 -28.20 -30.08 -5.91
N LYS A 723 -27.22 -29.99 -6.80
CA LYS A 723 -25.79 -30.13 -6.45
C LYS A 723 -25.35 -28.99 -5.54
N SER A 724 -25.81 -27.77 -5.77
CA SER A 724 -25.51 -26.64 -4.88
C SER A 724 -26.04 -26.88 -3.46
N PHE A 725 -27.29 -27.32 -3.29
CA PHE A 725 -27.84 -27.64 -1.98
C PHE A 725 -27.14 -28.83 -1.31
N LEU A 726 -26.76 -29.87 -2.05
CA LEU A 726 -25.96 -30.98 -1.52
C LEU A 726 -24.67 -30.48 -0.85
N TRP A 727 -23.96 -29.55 -1.50
CA TRP A 727 -22.72 -28.98 -0.97
C TRP A 727 -22.96 -27.97 0.14
N LEU A 728 -24.05 -27.20 0.10
CA LEU A 728 -24.45 -26.29 1.19
C LEU A 728 -24.82 -27.05 2.46
N ASP A 729 -25.52 -28.18 2.37
CA ASP A 729 -25.81 -29.05 3.52
C ASP A 729 -24.49 -29.58 4.14
N ARG A 730 -23.55 -29.99 3.31
CA ARG A 730 -22.24 -30.42 3.78
C ARG A 730 -21.46 -29.27 4.43
N ALA A 731 -21.56 -28.06 3.88
CA ALA A 731 -20.96 -26.85 4.47
C ALA A 731 -21.57 -26.56 5.86
N LEU A 732 -22.88 -26.71 6.00
CA LEU A 732 -23.57 -26.55 7.27
C LEU A 732 -23.11 -27.59 8.31
N GLN A 733 -23.02 -28.86 7.91
CA GLN A 733 -22.52 -29.94 8.77
C GLN A 733 -21.06 -29.68 9.23
N GLN A 734 -20.24 -29.10 8.37
CA GLN A 734 -18.83 -28.77 8.68
C GLN A 734 -18.64 -27.40 9.35
N ARG A 735 -19.71 -26.64 9.55
CA ARG A 735 -19.69 -25.27 10.04
C ARG A 735 -18.73 -24.37 9.24
N SER A 736 -18.87 -24.42 7.91
CA SER A 736 -18.05 -23.60 7.02
C SER A 736 -18.25 -22.11 7.30
N PRO A 737 -17.18 -21.34 7.57
CA PRO A 737 -17.32 -19.93 7.99
C PRO A 737 -17.93 -19.03 6.93
N GLN A 738 -17.82 -19.40 5.64
CA GLN A 738 -18.36 -18.63 4.53
C GLN A 738 -19.90 -18.75 4.39
N LEU A 739 -20.56 -19.63 5.15
CA LEU A 739 -22.04 -19.73 5.17
C LEU A 739 -22.72 -18.44 5.62
N VAL A 740 -22.03 -17.61 6.39
CA VAL A 740 -22.56 -16.31 6.83
C VAL A 740 -22.83 -15.33 5.69
N TYR A 741 -22.24 -15.54 4.52
CA TYR A 741 -22.47 -14.71 3.33
C TYR A 741 -23.65 -15.18 2.48
N LEU A 742 -24.22 -16.35 2.77
CA LEU A 742 -25.25 -16.99 1.95
C LEU A 742 -26.47 -16.07 1.68
N ALA A 743 -26.87 -15.29 2.68
CA ALA A 743 -28.03 -14.39 2.55
C ALA A 743 -27.72 -13.16 1.67
N ALA A 744 -26.46 -12.74 1.57
CA ALA A 744 -26.07 -11.52 0.85
C ALA A 744 -25.47 -11.81 -0.53
N ASP A 745 -24.80 -12.96 -0.74
CA ASP A 745 -24.04 -13.26 -1.96
C ASP A 745 -24.96 -13.48 -3.18
N PRO A 746 -24.85 -12.66 -4.25
CA PRO A 746 -25.64 -12.77 -5.47
C PRO A 746 -25.52 -14.12 -6.21
N HIS A 747 -24.44 -14.88 -6.00
CA HIS A 747 -24.29 -16.21 -6.61
C HIS A 747 -25.43 -17.16 -6.26
N TYR A 748 -26.08 -16.94 -5.11
CA TYR A 748 -27.17 -17.78 -4.62
C TYR A 748 -28.54 -17.21 -4.91
N ASP A 749 -28.69 -16.14 -5.68
CA ASP A 749 -29.98 -15.54 -6.01
C ASP A 749 -30.92 -16.52 -6.71
N GLY A 750 -30.37 -17.37 -7.60
CA GLY A 750 -31.12 -18.44 -8.25
C GLY A 750 -31.69 -19.53 -7.31
N LEU A 751 -31.17 -19.57 -6.06
CA LEU A 751 -31.63 -20.53 -5.04
C LEU A 751 -32.61 -19.93 -4.05
N ARG A 752 -32.76 -18.59 -3.96
CA ARG A 752 -33.54 -17.89 -2.92
C ARG A 752 -35.01 -18.28 -2.89
N ALA A 753 -35.60 -18.60 -4.05
CA ALA A 753 -36.98 -19.02 -4.17
C ALA A 753 -37.23 -20.50 -3.76
N ASP A 754 -36.16 -21.30 -3.59
CA ASP A 754 -36.25 -22.69 -3.18
C ASP A 754 -36.50 -22.79 -1.66
N PRO A 755 -37.51 -23.56 -1.19
CA PRO A 755 -37.77 -23.70 0.26
C PRO A 755 -36.56 -24.17 1.09
N ARG A 756 -35.66 -24.96 0.50
CA ARG A 756 -34.43 -25.44 1.15
C ARG A 756 -33.53 -24.28 1.56
N PHE A 757 -33.52 -23.20 0.79
CA PHE A 757 -32.71 -22.02 1.09
C PHE A 757 -33.16 -21.34 2.40
N ALA A 758 -34.49 -21.19 2.59
CA ALA A 758 -35.04 -20.64 3.82
C ALA A 758 -34.77 -21.53 5.04
N VAL A 759 -34.70 -22.86 4.86
CA VAL A 759 -34.31 -23.79 5.93
C VAL A 759 -32.84 -23.55 6.35
N LEU A 760 -31.93 -23.45 5.39
CA LEU A 760 -30.50 -23.16 5.65
C LEU A 760 -30.31 -21.85 6.40
N LEU A 761 -30.99 -20.78 5.96
CA LEU A 761 -30.90 -19.48 6.64
C LEU A 761 -31.36 -19.51 8.09
N ARG A 762 -32.46 -20.27 8.38
CA ARG A 762 -32.94 -20.46 9.76
C ARG A 762 -31.96 -21.23 10.62
N GLN A 763 -31.27 -22.25 10.06
CA GLN A 763 -30.28 -23.04 10.80
C GLN A 763 -28.99 -22.23 11.12
N ILE A 764 -28.65 -21.26 10.29
CA ILE A 764 -27.56 -20.31 10.52
C ILE A 764 -28.01 -19.19 11.49
N GLY A 765 -29.33 -19.07 11.74
CA GLY A 765 -29.84 -18.09 12.69
C GLY A 765 -29.75 -16.66 12.23
N PHE A 766 -29.86 -16.38 10.92
CA PHE A 766 -29.83 -15.01 10.42
C PHE A 766 -30.84 -14.13 11.14
N PRO A 767 -30.51 -12.90 11.54
CA PRO A 767 -31.46 -11.97 12.11
C PRO A 767 -32.65 -11.77 11.18
N ALA A 768 -33.85 -11.76 11.73
CA ALA A 768 -35.05 -11.42 10.95
C ALA A 768 -34.88 -9.98 10.40
N LYS A 769 -35.18 -9.82 9.11
CA LYS A 769 -35.13 -8.50 8.46
C LYS A 769 -36.25 -7.62 8.93
#